data_c374890adf43b3ce5e6f56af6e157d2a
#
_entry.id   c374890adf43b3ce5e6f56af6e157d2a
#
_cell.length_a   1.000
_cell.length_b   1.000
_cell.length_c   1.000
_cell.angle_alpha   90.00
_cell.angle_beta   90.00
_cell.angle_gamma   90.00
#
_symmetry.space_group_name_H-M   'P 1'
#
loop_
_entity.id
_entity.type
_entity.pdbx_description
1 polymer ?
#
loop_
_entity_poly.entity_id
_entity_poly.type
_entity_poly.pdbx_seq_one_letter_code
_entity_poly.pdbx_strand_id
1 'polypeptide(L)'
;MAEIPHLIQDLALILMVAGLVTLLFKKLRQPLVLGYIVAGFLVSPHMPYLMSVVDKADIQTWADIGVMFLLFSLGLDFSFKKILKMGMAPVIAALTIIFCMMALGTGVGTLFGWSRMNCLFLAGMLAMSSTTIIYKALDDLGLRQQRFAGLVMSVLILEDVLAIVMMVMLSTIARGANPDGSMMIESVGKIVFFLVLWFVVGIFLIPPFLRKTRRLMNDETLVVVALGLCCAMAVLSTTVGFSSAFGAFVMGSILAETIEADKIITVVEPVKNLFGAIFFVSVGMLVDPAILVSYAVPILVLVLAILVGQAIFGTMGFMLSGQPLKTAMRCGFSMAQIGEFAFIIASLGLSLRVISDFLYPVVVAVSVITTFLTPYMMKAAIPCYEIMERRLPRKWIRRLDHMGAIHHTTQTEDNHWRALLKAMAWNVVIYSILSAAVVAIMLSIFLPFMRRLLPGWELHWWANGITGVLTVAMISPFLRSMIMKKNHSEEFKALWTESRLNRLPLIFTVLVRVAIGAGFIFYICNYLSRFQNALIITIALVVVLLMALSRRLKHRSIRLERLFVQNLRSRDIAAQVSGKRRPLFEGHLLDRDIHISEFIVPVDSLWAGKTLAQLKLGNRFGVHVSSILRGSHRINIPDGNMMLFVGDKLQAIGNDEQLNIMNAAMQAELLPEDADIEHREMKLQKLVITADSPLVGKTLKESNVRQRYNFMVVGVEEGQKNLTMINPNRCFEVGDIVWVVGEEK
;
A
#
# COMPACT_ATOMS: atom_id res chain seq x y z
N MET A 1 22.05 -2.29 -43.67
CA MET A 1 21.62 -1.51 -42.50
C MET A 1 21.26 -2.52 -41.43
N ALA A 2 21.76 -2.38 -40.22
CA ALA A 2 21.34 -3.27 -39.14
C ALA A 2 19.84 -3.00 -38.89
N GLU A 3 19.00 -3.98 -39.10
CA GLU A 3 17.58 -3.90 -38.78
C GLU A 3 17.45 -3.73 -37.26
N ILE A 4 16.81 -2.63 -36.85
CA ILE A 4 16.52 -2.42 -35.39
C ILE A 4 15.55 -3.51 -34.98
N PRO A 5 15.81 -4.22 -33.87
CA PRO A 5 14.88 -5.24 -33.37
C PRO A 5 13.44 -4.69 -33.24
N HIS A 6 12.46 -5.46 -33.68
CA HIS A 6 11.03 -5.08 -33.63
C HIS A 6 10.61 -4.61 -32.22
N LEU A 7 11.13 -5.24 -31.19
CA LEU A 7 10.93 -4.84 -29.78
C LEU A 7 11.23 -3.36 -29.51
N ILE A 8 12.35 -2.82 -30.05
CA ILE A 8 12.73 -1.42 -29.83
C ILE A 8 11.82 -0.49 -30.63
N GLN A 9 11.43 -0.89 -31.85
CA GLN A 9 10.50 -0.09 -32.68
C GLN A 9 9.13 0.02 -32.00
N ASP A 10 8.60 -1.09 -31.51
CA ASP A 10 7.32 -1.15 -30.84
C ASP A 10 7.35 -0.36 -29.52
N LEU A 11 8.43 -0.49 -28.74
CA LEU A 11 8.60 0.26 -27.49
C LEU A 11 8.69 1.77 -27.75
N ALA A 12 9.43 2.19 -28.79
CA ALA A 12 9.54 3.59 -29.18
C ALA A 12 8.17 4.17 -29.59
N LEU A 13 7.39 3.44 -30.40
CA LEU A 13 6.05 3.82 -30.80
C LEU A 13 5.13 3.98 -29.59
N ILE A 14 5.11 2.99 -28.68
CA ILE A 14 4.30 2.99 -27.47
C ILE A 14 4.63 4.19 -26.59
N LEU A 15 5.89 4.41 -26.29
CA LEU A 15 6.29 5.48 -25.38
C LEU A 15 6.05 6.86 -25.99
N MET A 16 6.26 7.03 -27.30
CA MET A 16 6.01 8.29 -28.00
C MET A 16 4.52 8.65 -27.98
N VAL A 17 3.65 7.71 -28.39
CA VAL A 17 2.20 7.97 -28.44
C VAL A 17 1.63 8.11 -27.02
N ALA A 18 2.07 7.27 -26.08
CA ALA A 18 1.68 7.40 -24.67
C ALA A 18 2.05 8.78 -24.10
N GLY A 19 3.28 9.25 -24.38
CA GLY A 19 3.73 10.58 -23.96
C GLY A 19 2.84 11.70 -24.50
N LEU A 20 2.57 11.71 -25.81
CA LEU A 20 1.74 12.73 -26.45
C LEU A 20 0.30 12.72 -25.91
N VAL A 21 -0.32 11.55 -25.84
CA VAL A 21 -1.72 11.43 -25.40
C VAL A 21 -1.84 11.79 -23.90
N THR A 22 -0.90 11.40 -23.07
CA THR A 22 -0.95 11.74 -21.64
C THR A 22 -0.75 13.22 -21.38
N LEU A 23 0.06 13.93 -22.17
CA LEU A 23 0.15 15.40 -22.14
C LEU A 23 -1.20 16.05 -22.42
N LEU A 24 -1.93 15.54 -23.42
CA LEU A 24 -3.28 16.01 -23.73
C LEU A 24 -4.25 15.75 -22.57
N PHE A 25 -4.23 14.54 -21.98
CA PHE A 25 -5.09 14.17 -20.86
C PHE A 25 -4.78 14.99 -19.59
N LYS A 26 -3.51 15.30 -19.36
CA LYS A 26 -3.09 16.20 -18.27
C LYS A 26 -3.65 17.61 -18.47
N LYS A 27 -3.62 18.14 -19.71
CA LYS A 27 -4.23 19.43 -20.06
C LYS A 27 -5.75 19.42 -19.87
N LEU A 28 -6.40 18.30 -20.16
CA LEU A 28 -7.84 18.10 -19.95
C LEU A 28 -8.21 17.78 -18.48
N ARG A 29 -7.23 17.76 -17.57
CA ARG A 29 -7.41 17.38 -16.16
C ARG A 29 -8.04 15.99 -15.98
N GLN A 30 -7.76 15.05 -16.87
CA GLN A 30 -8.24 13.67 -16.82
C GLN A 30 -7.17 12.74 -16.23
N PRO A 31 -7.56 11.59 -15.65
CA PRO A 31 -6.61 10.59 -15.14
C PRO A 31 -5.64 10.12 -16.23
N LEU A 32 -4.33 10.05 -15.90
CA LEU A 32 -3.28 9.63 -16.84
C LEU A 32 -3.48 8.20 -17.36
N VAL A 33 -4.06 7.33 -16.52
CA VAL A 33 -4.38 5.95 -16.88
C VAL A 33 -5.29 5.87 -18.10
N LEU A 34 -6.31 6.74 -18.17
CA LEU A 34 -7.17 6.83 -19.37
C LEU A 34 -6.37 7.25 -20.62
N GLY A 35 -5.42 8.16 -20.44
CA GLY A 35 -4.52 8.57 -21.52
C GLY A 35 -3.69 7.39 -22.05
N TYR A 36 -3.16 6.55 -21.19
CA TYR A 36 -2.41 5.35 -21.58
C TYR A 36 -3.28 4.33 -22.30
N ILE A 37 -4.50 4.08 -21.84
CA ILE A 37 -5.45 3.17 -22.50
C ILE A 37 -5.81 3.71 -23.91
N VAL A 38 -6.11 5.00 -24.02
CA VAL A 38 -6.41 5.63 -25.32
C VAL A 38 -5.19 5.59 -26.26
N ALA A 39 -3.99 5.83 -25.73
CA ALA A 39 -2.75 5.70 -26.52
C ALA A 39 -2.60 4.27 -27.05
N GLY A 40 -2.86 3.26 -26.23
CA GLY A 40 -2.85 1.85 -26.64
C GLY A 40 -3.88 1.53 -27.72
N PHE A 41 -5.09 2.05 -27.57
CA PHE A 41 -6.12 1.93 -28.61
C PHE A 41 -5.69 2.51 -29.95
N LEU A 42 -5.00 3.67 -29.94
CA LEU A 42 -4.50 4.32 -31.17
C LEU A 42 -3.39 3.54 -31.87
N VAL A 43 -2.49 2.87 -31.11
CA VAL A 43 -1.39 2.05 -31.68
C VAL A 43 -1.78 0.58 -31.84
N SER A 44 -3.05 0.25 -31.64
CA SER A 44 -3.59 -1.11 -31.72
C SER A 44 -3.49 -1.62 -33.17
N PRO A 45 -3.16 -2.91 -33.39
CA PRO A 45 -3.24 -3.57 -34.68
C PRO A 45 -4.65 -3.57 -35.32
N HIS A 46 -5.68 -3.26 -34.51
CA HIS A 46 -7.07 -3.16 -34.97
C HIS A 46 -7.41 -1.79 -35.61
N MET A 47 -6.46 -0.83 -35.56
CA MET A 47 -6.61 0.50 -36.16
C MET A 47 -5.91 0.59 -37.55
N PRO A 48 -6.62 0.56 -38.68
CA PRO A 48 -6.01 0.41 -39.99
C PRO A 48 -5.29 1.67 -40.52
N TYR A 49 -5.40 2.82 -39.83
CA TYR A 49 -4.93 4.11 -40.31
C TYR A 49 -3.68 4.65 -39.64
N LEU A 50 -3.20 3.99 -38.59
CA LEU A 50 -2.06 4.42 -37.77
C LEU A 50 -0.96 3.34 -37.72
N MET A 51 0.27 3.76 -37.43
CA MET A 51 1.35 2.83 -37.19
C MET A 51 0.96 1.92 -36.05
N SER A 52 1.02 0.62 -36.25
CA SER A 52 0.66 -0.40 -35.24
C SER A 52 1.87 -1.19 -34.80
N VAL A 53 1.78 -1.73 -33.61
CA VAL A 53 2.76 -2.67 -33.04
C VAL A 53 2.84 -3.94 -33.86
N VAL A 54 4.07 -4.42 -34.11
CA VAL A 54 4.36 -5.58 -34.98
C VAL A 54 4.23 -6.88 -34.19
N ASP A 55 4.81 -6.97 -32.97
CA ASP A 55 4.82 -8.20 -32.18
C ASP A 55 4.02 -8.06 -30.88
N LYS A 56 2.86 -8.75 -30.84
CA LYS A 56 1.98 -8.78 -29.66
C LYS A 56 2.59 -9.56 -28.48
N ALA A 57 3.43 -10.57 -28.72
CA ALA A 57 3.97 -11.43 -27.67
C ALA A 57 5.00 -10.68 -26.82
N ASP A 58 5.84 -9.87 -27.45
CA ASP A 58 6.81 -9.01 -26.76
C ASP A 58 6.10 -8.00 -25.86
N ILE A 59 5.04 -7.37 -26.39
CA ILE A 59 4.26 -6.40 -25.61
C ILE A 59 3.55 -7.05 -24.41
N GLN A 60 3.04 -8.27 -24.59
CA GLN A 60 2.43 -9.00 -23.48
C GLN A 60 3.47 -9.30 -22.37
N THR A 61 4.69 -9.64 -22.73
CA THR A 61 5.77 -9.85 -21.76
C THR A 61 6.09 -8.57 -20.97
N TRP A 62 6.16 -7.43 -21.67
CA TRP A 62 6.36 -6.13 -21.01
C TRP A 62 5.18 -5.74 -20.12
N ALA A 63 3.96 -6.05 -20.55
CA ALA A 63 2.75 -5.82 -19.76
C ALA A 63 2.76 -6.66 -18.48
N ASP A 64 3.16 -7.93 -18.55
CA ASP A 64 3.26 -8.82 -17.37
C ASP A 64 4.32 -8.31 -16.37
N ILE A 65 5.45 -7.79 -16.87
CA ILE A 65 6.45 -7.09 -16.04
C ILE A 65 5.83 -5.84 -15.40
N GLY A 66 5.03 -5.09 -16.17
CA GLY A 66 4.29 -3.92 -15.67
C GLY A 66 3.35 -4.25 -14.51
N VAL A 67 2.56 -5.30 -14.66
CA VAL A 67 1.68 -5.83 -13.59
C VAL A 67 2.49 -6.21 -12.35
N MET A 68 3.61 -6.90 -12.55
CA MET A 68 4.48 -7.32 -11.46
C MET A 68 5.00 -6.11 -10.66
N PHE A 69 5.48 -5.06 -11.32
CA PHE A 69 5.98 -3.86 -10.64
C PHE A 69 4.88 -2.99 -10.04
N LEU A 70 3.70 -2.95 -10.67
CA LEU A 70 2.52 -2.30 -10.09
C LEU A 70 2.13 -2.97 -8.77
N LEU A 71 2.01 -4.30 -8.74
CA LEU A 71 1.65 -5.04 -7.54
C LEU A 71 2.77 -5.04 -6.49
N PHE A 72 4.02 -4.99 -6.90
CA PHE A 72 5.14 -4.77 -5.99
C PHE A 72 5.03 -3.42 -5.28
N SER A 73 4.76 -2.35 -6.03
CA SER A 73 4.56 -1.02 -5.45
C SER A 73 3.34 -0.95 -4.53
N LEU A 74 2.23 -1.58 -4.94
CA LEU A 74 1.06 -1.71 -4.08
C LEU A 74 1.41 -2.43 -2.77
N GLY A 75 2.21 -3.50 -2.85
CA GLY A 75 2.74 -4.19 -1.68
C GLY A 75 3.58 -3.27 -0.78
N LEU A 76 4.39 -2.37 -1.33
CA LEU A 76 5.16 -1.38 -0.57
C LEU A 76 4.29 -0.36 0.17
N ASP A 77 3.14 0.00 -0.39
CA ASP A 77 2.15 0.88 0.26
C ASP A 77 1.33 0.14 1.32
N PHE A 78 1.34 -1.18 1.25
CA PHE A 78 0.56 -2.07 2.09
C PHE A 78 1.27 -2.39 3.40
N SER A 79 0.62 -2.09 4.55
CA SER A 79 1.09 -2.50 5.86
C SER A 79 0.07 -3.38 6.57
N PHE A 80 0.45 -4.60 6.91
CA PHE A 80 -0.38 -5.53 7.68
C PHE A 80 -0.87 -4.92 9.00
N LYS A 81 -0.06 -4.07 9.62
CA LYS A 81 -0.43 -3.40 10.87
C LYS A 81 -1.54 -2.38 10.68
N LYS A 82 -1.57 -1.66 9.56
CA LYS A 82 -2.65 -0.72 9.28
C LYS A 82 -3.98 -1.45 9.24
N ILE A 83 -4.05 -2.59 8.56
CA ILE A 83 -5.27 -3.42 8.48
C ILE A 83 -5.71 -3.91 9.86
N LEU A 84 -4.79 -4.47 10.66
CA LEU A 84 -5.13 -4.95 12.00
C LEU A 84 -5.63 -3.84 12.93
N LYS A 85 -5.26 -2.57 12.67
CA LYS A 85 -5.69 -1.40 13.43
C LYS A 85 -6.98 -0.75 12.90
N MET A 86 -7.37 -1.00 11.65
CA MET A 86 -8.58 -0.41 11.04
C MET A 86 -9.89 -0.86 11.69
N GLY A 87 -9.85 -1.93 12.49
CA GLY A 87 -11.04 -2.50 13.11
C GLY A 87 -11.88 -3.34 12.14
N MET A 88 -13.06 -3.75 12.58
CA MET A 88 -13.94 -4.63 11.79
C MET A 88 -14.83 -3.87 10.79
N ALA A 89 -15.04 -2.57 10.97
CA ALA A 89 -15.96 -1.81 10.14
C ALA A 89 -15.58 -1.80 8.64
N PRO A 90 -14.34 -1.46 8.22
CA PRO A 90 -13.95 -1.56 6.81
C PRO A 90 -13.99 -2.99 6.26
N VAL A 91 -13.74 -4.00 7.10
CA VAL A 91 -13.79 -5.42 6.69
C VAL A 91 -15.22 -5.83 6.34
N ILE A 92 -16.20 -5.46 7.19
CA ILE A 92 -17.62 -5.74 6.93
C ILE A 92 -18.07 -5.03 5.64
N ALA A 93 -17.68 -3.76 5.46
CA ALA A 93 -18.03 -3.00 4.27
C ALA A 93 -17.44 -3.65 3.00
N ALA A 94 -16.12 -3.93 2.98
CA ALA A 94 -15.44 -4.53 1.83
C ALA A 94 -16.03 -5.89 1.45
N LEU A 95 -16.22 -6.79 2.42
CA LEU A 95 -16.77 -8.11 2.16
C LEU A 95 -18.21 -8.03 1.63
N THR A 96 -19.04 -7.14 2.19
CA THR A 96 -20.41 -6.93 1.72
C THR A 96 -20.44 -6.44 0.28
N ILE A 97 -19.62 -5.44 -0.04
CA ILE A 97 -19.52 -4.85 -1.38
C ILE A 97 -19.07 -5.91 -2.38
N ILE A 98 -17.96 -6.60 -2.10
CA ILE A 98 -17.40 -7.62 -3.00
C ILE A 98 -18.43 -8.73 -3.23
N PHE A 99 -19.04 -9.27 -2.18
CA PHE A 99 -20.02 -10.34 -2.32
C PHE A 99 -21.24 -9.93 -3.14
N CYS A 100 -21.82 -8.76 -2.87
CA CYS A 100 -22.97 -8.25 -3.60
C CYS A 100 -22.65 -7.92 -5.06
N MET A 101 -21.48 -7.30 -5.32
CA MET A 101 -21.03 -6.98 -6.68
C MET A 101 -20.69 -8.25 -7.47
N MET A 102 -20.11 -9.27 -6.84
CA MET A 102 -19.90 -10.57 -7.48
C MET A 102 -21.22 -11.24 -7.84
N ALA A 103 -22.21 -11.20 -6.95
CA ALA A 103 -23.53 -11.72 -7.24
C ALA A 103 -24.20 -10.97 -8.40
N LEU A 104 -24.10 -9.62 -8.43
CA LEU A 104 -24.60 -8.79 -9.51
C LEU A 104 -23.90 -9.12 -10.84
N GLY A 105 -22.56 -9.21 -10.85
CA GLY A 105 -21.79 -9.53 -12.06
C GLY A 105 -22.09 -10.91 -12.61
N THR A 106 -22.23 -11.91 -11.73
CA THR A 106 -22.68 -13.26 -12.12
C THR A 106 -24.08 -13.20 -12.71
N GLY A 107 -25.00 -12.47 -12.07
CA GLY A 107 -26.39 -12.30 -12.54
C GLY A 107 -26.46 -11.64 -13.92
N VAL A 108 -25.73 -10.57 -14.16
CA VAL A 108 -25.70 -9.91 -15.46
C VAL A 108 -25.07 -10.81 -16.55
N GLY A 109 -23.96 -11.52 -16.22
CA GLY A 109 -23.35 -12.45 -17.17
C GLY A 109 -24.29 -13.61 -17.56
N THR A 110 -25.03 -14.15 -16.59
CA THR A 110 -26.03 -15.23 -16.85
C THR A 110 -27.19 -14.71 -17.67
N LEU A 111 -27.67 -13.47 -17.49
CA LEU A 111 -28.70 -12.84 -18.31
C LEU A 111 -28.30 -12.75 -19.79
N PHE A 112 -27.03 -12.52 -20.08
CA PHE A 112 -26.50 -12.52 -21.44
C PHE A 112 -26.16 -13.92 -21.95
N GLY A 113 -26.38 -14.98 -21.18
CA GLY A 113 -26.08 -16.37 -21.56
C GLY A 113 -24.58 -16.68 -21.67
N TRP A 114 -23.73 -15.92 -20.97
CA TRP A 114 -22.29 -16.13 -21.02
C TRP A 114 -21.87 -17.40 -20.27
N SER A 115 -20.73 -17.97 -20.69
CA SER A 115 -20.20 -19.18 -20.06
C SER A 115 -19.94 -18.97 -18.56
N ARG A 116 -20.01 -20.06 -17.78
CA ARG A 116 -19.79 -20.02 -16.33
C ARG A 116 -18.47 -19.35 -15.94
N MET A 117 -17.40 -19.59 -16.72
CA MET A 117 -16.09 -18.97 -16.48
C MET A 117 -16.12 -17.48 -16.79
N ASN A 118 -16.74 -17.07 -17.90
CA ASN A 118 -16.92 -15.65 -18.21
C ASN A 118 -17.71 -14.92 -17.11
N CYS A 119 -18.79 -15.52 -16.59
CA CYS A 119 -19.57 -14.94 -15.50
C CYS A 119 -18.76 -14.81 -14.21
N LEU A 120 -17.96 -15.83 -13.86
CA LEU A 120 -17.16 -15.83 -12.64
C LEU A 120 -16.02 -14.79 -12.70
N PHE A 121 -15.32 -14.72 -13.83
CA PHE A 121 -14.29 -13.70 -14.04
C PHE A 121 -14.88 -12.30 -14.09
N LEU A 122 -16.01 -12.11 -14.81
CA LEU A 122 -16.74 -10.85 -14.82
C LEU A 122 -17.12 -10.41 -13.40
N ALA A 123 -17.67 -11.31 -12.61
CA ALA A 123 -18.03 -11.04 -11.22
C ALA A 123 -16.85 -10.52 -10.40
N GLY A 124 -15.70 -11.16 -10.54
CA GLY A 124 -14.46 -10.71 -9.92
C GLY A 124 -14.01 -9.34 -10.39
N MET A 125 -14.11 -9.06 -11.69
CA MET A 125 -13.73 -7.76 -12.27
C MET A 125 -14.63 -6.62 -11.81
N LEU A 126 -15.95 -6.85 -11.71
CA LEU A 126 -16.92 -5.83 -11.29
C LEU A 126 -16.85 -5.52 -9.79
N ALA A 127 -16.29 -6.42 -9.00
CA ALA A 127 -16.18 -6.27 -7.55
C ALA A 127 -15.03 -5.36 -7.11
N MET A 128 -14.16 -4.94 -8.04
CA MET A 128 -12.92 -4.21 -7.73
C MET A 128 -13.00 -2.76 -8.14
N SER A 129 -12.81 -1.85 -7.18
CA SER A 129 -12.74 -0.40 -7.41
C SER A 129 -11.27 0.06 -7.53
N SER A 130 -11.01 1.20 -8.20
CA SER A 130 -9.65 1.75 -8.32
C SER A 130 -9.31 2.70 -7.19
N THR A 131 -8.32 2.36 -6.40
CA THR A 131 -7.78 3.21 -5.33
C THR A 131 -7.19 4.51 -5.90
N THR A 132 -6.43 4.43 -6.99
CA THR A 132 -5.72 5.54 -7.61
C THR A 132 -6.68 6.59 -8.18
N ILE A 133 -7.71 6.16 -8.90
CA ILE A 133 -8.67 7.05 -9.55
C ILE A 133 -9.56 7.74 -8.52
N ILE A 134 -10.04 6.98 -7.52
CA ILE A 134 -10.88 7.54 -6.45
C ILE A 134 -10.09 8.55 -5.63
N TYR A 135 -8.84 8.23 -5.26
CA TYR A 135 -7.97 9.14 -4.53
C TYR A 135 -7.79 10.46 -5.28
N LYS A 136 -7.50 10.39 -6.59
CA LYS A 136 -7.33 11.57 -7.42
C LYS A 136 -8.62 12.36 -7.55
N ALA A 137 -9.77 11.71 -7.77
CA ALA A 137 -11.06 12.38 -7.87
C ALA A 137 -11.43 13.08 -6.55
N LEU A 138 -11.15 12.47 -5.39
CA LEU A 138 -11.33 13.09 -4.08
C LEU A 138 -10.43 14.31 -3.87
N ASP A 139 -9.19 14.25 -4.36
CA ASP A 139 -8.21 15.35 -4.29
C ASP A 139 -8.62 16.52 -5.19
N ASP A 140 -8.96 16.24 -6.45
CA ASP A 140 -9.42 17.24 -7.44
C ASP A 140 -10.73 17.94 -7.01
N LEU A 141 -11.58 17.25 -6.26
CA LEU A 141 -12.82 17.81 -5.70
C LEU A 141 -12.63 18.47 -4.32
N GLY A 142 -11.42 18.46 -3.75
CA GLY A 142 -11.14 18.99 -2.40
C GLY A 142 -11.79 18.20 -1.27
N LEU A 143 -12.22 16.95 -1.53
CA LEU A 143 -12.94 16.10 -0.57
C LEU A 143 -12.04 15.16 0.23
N ARG A 144 -10.74 15.11 -0.09
CA ARG A 144 -9.77 14.18 0.47
C ARG A 144 -9.67 14.19 1.99
N GLN A 145 -9.87 15.35 2.61
CA GLN A 145 -9.71 15.52 4.05
C GLN A 145 -10.99 15.21 4.85
N GLN A 146 -12.08 14.91 4.18
CA GLN A 146 -13.34 14.59 4.83
C GLN A 146 -13.32 13.15 5.38
N ARG A 147 -14.07 12.93 6.46
CA ARG A 147 -14.14 11.62 7.15
C ARG A 147 -14.50 10.47 6.21
N PHE A 148 -15.51 10.67 5.33
CA PHE A 148 -15.92 9.62 4.40
C PHE A 148 -14.81 9.20 3.45
N ALA A 149 -13.93 10.13 3.02
CA ALA A 149 -12.80 9.80 2.16
C ALA A 149 -11.82 8.84 2.85
N GLY A 150 -11.56 9.05 4.15
CA GLY A 150 -10.75 8.13 4.95
C GLY A 150 -11.37 6.73 5.07
N LEU A 151 -12.71 6.65 5.19
CA LEU A 151 -13.43 5.37 5.22
C LEU A 151 -13.35 4.65 3.87
N VAL A 152 -13.59 5.37 2.76
CA VAL A 152 -13.45 4.84 1.39
C VAL A 152 -12.05 4.29 1.18
N MET A 153 -11.00 5.06 1.51
CA MET A 153 -9.61 4.61 1.37
C MET A 153 -9.31 3.36 2.20
N SER A 154 -9.90 3.24 3.39
CA SER A 154 -9.72 2.04 4.22
C SER A 154 -10.35 0.80 3.60
N VAL A 155 -11.52 0.93 2.97
CA VAL A 155 -12.19 -0.16 2.26
C VAL A 155 -11.43 -0.52 0.99
N LEU A 156 -10.99 0.45 0.20
CA LEU A 156 -10.21 0.24 -1.02
C LEU A 156 -8.91 -0.54 -0.76
N ILE A 157 -8.17 -0.20 0.30
CA ILE A 157 -6.98 -0.95 0.70
C ILE A 157 -7.32 -2.43 0.98
N LEU A 158 -8.48 -2.71 1.56
CA LEU A 158 -8.94 -4.08 1.79
C LEU A 158 -9.40 -4.76 0.50
N GLU A 159 -10.08 -4.04 -0.39
CA GLU A 159 -10.45 -4.55 -1.72
C GLU A 159 -9.22 -4.96 -2.53
N ASP A 160 -8.14 -4.18 -2.50
CA ASP A 160 -6.88 -4.50 -3.17
C ASP A 160 -6.28 -5.83 -2.68
N VAL A 161 -6.32 -6.09 -1.36
CA VAL A 161 -5.87 -7.36 -0.78
C VAL A 161 -6.77 -8.51 -1.17
N LEU A 162 -8.08 -8.29 -1.09
CA LEU A 162 -9.07 -9.31 -1.46
C LEU A 162 -9.04 -9.60 -2.96
N ALA A 163 -8.70 -8.61 -3.81
CA ALA A 163 -8.47 -8.80 -5.24
C ALA A 163 -7.34 -9.81 -5.51
N ILE A 164 -6.25 -9.70 -4.76
CA ILE A 164 -5.13 -10.64 -4.90
C ILE A 164 -5.54 -12.06 -4.49
N VAL A 165 -6.24 -12.18 -3.36
CA VAL A 165 -6.79 -13.48 -2.92
C VAL A 165 -7.73 -14.04 -3.99
N MET A 166 -8.60 -13.19 -4.56
CA MET A 166 -9.53 -13.57 -5.60
C MET A 166 -8.84 -13.99 -6.89
N MET A 167 -7.78 -13.29 -7.34
CA MET A 167 -6.97 -13.72 -8.48
C MET A 167 -6.40 -15.12 -8.29
N VAL A 168 -5.88 -15.43 -7.10
CA VAL A 168 -5.34 -16.77 -6.83
C VAL A 168 -6.46 -17.80 -6.80
N MET A 169 -7.61 -17.47 -6.23
CA MET A 169 -8.79 -18.37 -6.27
C MET A 169 -9.27 -18.62 -7.71
N LEU A 170 -9.42 -17.57 -8.51
CA LEU A 170 -9.82 -17.68 -9.90
C LEU A 170 -8.83 -18.52 -10.73
N SER A 171 -7.52 -18.32 -10.53
CA SER A 171 -6.50 -19.11 -11.21
C SER A 171 -6.55 -20.60 -10.82
N THR A 172 -6.91 -20.90 -9.58
CA THR A 172 -7.05 -22.27 -9.08
C THR A 172 -8.30 -22.93 -9.67
N ILE A 173 -9.44 -22.23 -9.67
CA ILE A 173 -10.69 -22.72 -10.28
C ILE A 173 -10.52 -22.97 -11.77
N ALA A 174 -9.78 -22.08 -12.47
CA ALA A 174 -9.50 -22.19 -13.90
C ALA A 174 -8.67 -23.42 -14.26
N ARG A 175 -7.79 -23.89 -13.37
CA ARG A 175 -6.93 -25.08 -13.59
C ARG A 175 -7.61 -26.39 -13.22
N GLY A 176 -8.70 -26.37 -12.45
CA GLY A 176 -9.42 -27.55 -11.96
C GLY A 176 -10.74 -27.76 -12.68
N ALA A 177 -10.98 -28.97 -13.23
CA ALA A 177 -12.15 -29.25 -14.03
C ALA A 177 -13.50 -29.25 -13.27
N ASN A 178 -13.51 -29.42 -11.94
CA ASN A 178 -14.69 -29.29 -11.06
C ASN A 178 -14.22 -28.96 -9.64
N PRO A 179 -14.52 -27.78 -9.11
CA PRO A 179 -14.14 -27.42 -7.75
C PRO A 179 -15.08 -28.10 -6.75
N ASP A 180 -14.65 -29.23 -6.19
CA ASP A 180 -15.24 -29.74 -4.94
C ASP A 180 -14.94 -28.73 -3.82
N GLY A 181 -15.88 -28.53 -2.90
CA GLY A 181 -15.72 -27.60 -1.78
C GLY A 181 -14.45 -27.88 -0.94
N SER A 182 -14.02 -29.13 -0.88
CA SER A 182 -12.76 -29.55 -0.24
C SER A 182 -11.52 -28.99 -0.95
N MET A 183 -11.49 -28.95 -2.28
CA MET A 183 -10.38 -28.38 -3.06
C MET A 183 -10.29 -26.86 -2.92
N MET A 184 -11.43 -26.18 -2.77
CA MET A 184 -11.43 -24.73 -2.50
C MET A 184 -10.82 -24.42 -1.13
N ILE A 185 -11.19 -25.16 -0.09
CA ILE A 185 -10.64 -25.00 1.26
C ILE A 185 -9.13 -25.31 1.26
N GLU A 186 -8.70 -26.35 0.57
CA GLU A 186 -7.28 -26.69 0.43
C GLU A 186 -6.50 -25.57 -0.28
N SER A 187 -7.06 -25.01 -1.36
CA SER A 187 -6.43 -23.90 -2.11
C SER A 187 -6.31 -22.65 -1.28
N VAL A 188 -7.37 -22.25 -0.57
CA VAL A 188 -7.32 -21.12 0.37
C VAL A 188 -6.32 -21.40 1.48
N GLY A 189 -6.29 -22.62 2.01
CA GLY A 189 -5.30 -23.05 3.00
C GLY A 189 -3.87 -22.93 2.50
N LYS A 190 -3.60 -23.33 1.25
CA LYS A 190 -2.28 -23.16 0.60
C LYS A 190 -1.89 -21.68 0.47
N ILE A 191 -2.82 -20.84 0.02
CA ILE A 191 -2.57 -19.38 -0.10
C ILE A 191 -2.19 -18.80 1.26
N VAL A 192 -3.01 -19.02 2.29
CA VAL A 192 -2.76 -18.53 3.64
C VAL A 192 -1.44 -19.05 4.19
N PHE A 193 -1.17 -20.34 3.97
CA PHE A 193 0.08 -20.96 4.41
C PHE A 193 1.31 -20.29 3.78
N PHE A 194 1.37 -20.17 2.44
CA PHE A 194 2.51 -19.59 1.75
C PHE A 194 2.63 -18.09 2.02
N LEU A 195 1.51 -17.36 2.11
CA LEU A 195 1.53 -15.93 2.46
C LEU A 195 2.15 -15.71 3.84
N VAL A 196 1.69 -16.46 4.85
CA VAL A 196 2.25 -16.34 6.22
C VAL A 196 3.70 -16.82 6.24
N LEU A 197 4.02 -17.91 5.56
CA LEU A 197 5.37 -18.42 5.46
C LEU A 197 6.34 -17.39 4.88
N TRP A 198 6.03 -16.86 3.70
CA TRP A 198 6.90 -15.91 3.00
C TRP A 198 7.02 -14.59 3.78
N PHE A 199 5.92 -14.13 4.36
CA PHE A 199 5.92 -12.93 5.19
C PHE A 199 6.81 -13.12 6.44
N VAL A 200 6.68 -14.24 7.14
CA VAL A 200 7.46 -14.48 8.34
C VAL A 200 8.94 -14.70 8.01
N VAL A 201 9.25 -15.55 7.02
CA VAL A 201 10.62 -15.77 6.58
C VAL A 201 11.23 -14.47 6.06
N GLY A 202 10.48 -13.71 5.28
CA GLY A 202 10.91 -12.42 4.75
C GLY A 202 11.25 -11.41 5.85
N ILE A 203 10.42 -11.28 6.88
CA ILE A 203 10.70 -10.40 8.03
C ILE A 203 11.93 -10.84 8.82
N PHE A 204 12.24 -12.15 8.85
CA PHE A 204 13.46 -12.62 9.50
C PHE A 204 14.72 -12.38 8.68
N LEU A 205 14.66 -12.44 7.33
CA LEU A 205 15.82 -12.36 6.46
C LEU A 205 16.09 -10.95 5.93
N ILE A 206 15.05 -10.26 5.43
CA ILE A 206 15.21 -9.04 4.65
C ILE A 206 15.58 -7.80 5.50
N PRO A 207 14.90 -7.48 6.63
CA PRO A 207 15.27 -6.31 7.42
C PRO A 207 16.69 -6.37 7.98
N PRO A 208 17.19 -7.53 8.52
CA PRO A 208 18.58 -7.63 8.92
C PRO A 208 19.57 -7.49 7.76
N PHE A 209 19.25 -8.06 6.59
CA PHE A 209 20.06 -7.93 5.38
C PHE A 209 20.18 -6.46 4.97
N LEU A 210 19.07 -5.75 4.80
CA LEU A 210 19.06 -4.33 4.43
C LEU A 210 19.79 -3.47 5.47
N ARG A 211 19.61 -3.75 6.77
CA ARG A 211 20.31 -3.03 7.84
C ARG A 211 21.81 -3.22 7.78
N LYS A 212 22.29 -4.43 7.50
CA LYS A 212 23.73 -4.73 7.41
C LYS A 212 24.37 -4.08 6.19
N THR A 213 23.65 -4.04 5.07
CA THR A 213 24.13 -3.51 3.79
C THR A 213 23.84 -2.02 3.59
N ARG A 214 23.12 -1.37 4.50
CA ARG A 214 22.68 0.03 4.41
C ARG A 214 23.79 1.01 4.07
N ARG A 215 25.00 0.82 4.65
CA ARG A 215 26.16 1.70 4.40
C ARG A 215 26.73 1.58 2.99
N LEU A 216 26.44 0.48 2.30
CA LEU A 216 26.92 0.19 0.94
C LEU A 216 25.86 0.53 -0.12
N MET A 217 24.61 0.83 0.29
CA MET A 217 23.48 1.09 -0.61
C MET A 217 23.33 2.58 -0.88
N ASN A 218 23.64 2.98 -2.12
CA ASN A 218 23.16 4.23 -2.71
C ASN A 218 21.77 4.01 -3.35
N ASP A 219 21.19 5.03 -3.97
CA ASP A 219 19.87 4.94 -4.59
C ASP A 219 19.80 3.94 -5.74
N GLU A 220 20.83 3.90 -6.58
CA GLU A 220 20.95 2.94 -7.69
C GLU A 220 21.00 1.50 -7.19
N THR A 221 21.87 1.21 -6.21
CA THR A 221 22.00 -0.13 -5.64
C THR A 221 20.71 -0.56 -4.94
N LEU A 222 20.02 0.38 -4.29
CA LEU A 222 18.76 0.11 -3.60
C LEU A 222 17.65 -0.27 -4.58
N VAL A 223 17.55 0.40 -5.75
CA VAL A 223 16.61 0.03 -6.83
C VAL A 223 16.90 -1.39 -7.30
N VAL A 224 18.17 -1.69 -7.64
CA VAL A 224 18.57 -3.01 -8.16
C VAL A 224 18.27 -4.11 -7.14
N VAL A 225 18.58 -3.89 -5.87
CA VAL A 225 18.30 -4.85 -4.79
C VAL A 225 16.79 -5.05 -4.60
N ALA A 226 16.02 -3.95 -4.55
CA ALA A 226 14.57 -4.03 -4.36
C ALA A 226 13.88 -4.76 -5.52
N LEU A 227 14.23 -4.42 -6.76
CA LEU A 227 13.68 -5.10 -7.95
C LEU A 227 14.20 -6.54 -8.07
N GLY A 228 15.46 -6.80 -7.71
CA GLY A 228 16.01 -8.16 -7.66
C GLY A 228 15.26 -9.05 -6.67
N LEU A 229 14.96 -8.54 -5.47
CA LEU A 229 14.13 -9.25 -4.48
C LEU A 229 12.70 -9.47 -4.99
N CYS A 230 12.11 -8.45 -5.65
CA CYS A 230 10.81 -8.55 -6.29
C CYS A 230 10.78 -9.70 -7.32
N CYS A 231 11.72 -9.71 -8.26
CA CYS A 231 11.83 -10.74 -9.30
C CYS A 231 12.09 -12.13 -8.69
N ALA A 232 12.98 -12.23 -7.70
CA ALA A 232 13.26 -13.51 -7.02
C ALA A 232 12.00 -14.09 -6.37
N MET A 233 11.20 -13.24 -5.72
CA MET A 233 9.95 -13.68 -5.10
C MET A 233 8.87 -14.01 -6.13
N ALA A 234 8.81 -13.28 -7.26
CA ALA A 234 7.93 -13.59 -8.37
C ALA A 234 8.25 -14.97 -8.96
N VAL A 235 9.53 -15.29 -9.18
CA VAL A 235 9.97 -16.62 -9.63
C VAL A 235 9.64 -17.69 -8.58
N LEU A 236 9.91 -17.44 -7.30
CA LEU A 236 9.58 -18.38 -6.23
C LEU A 236 8.07 -18.65 -6.16
N SER A 237 7.25 -17.62 -6.37
CA SER A 237 5.79 -17.72 -6.40
C SER A 237 5.32 -18.64 -7.54
N THR A 238 5.88 -18.46 -8.74
CA THR A 238 5.51 -19.28 -9.92
C THR A 238 5.94 -20.74 -9.78
N THR A 239 7.08 -21.03 -9.15
CA THR A 239 7.52 -22.41 -8.89
C THR A 239 6.59 -23.17 -7.94
N VAL A 240 5.89 -22.44 -7.06
CA VAL A 240 4.89 -23.01 -6.13
C VAL A 240 3.49 -23.09 -6.76
N GLY A 241 3.30 -22.53 -7.96
CA GLY A 241 2.04 -22.57 -8.69
C GLY A 241 1.15 -21.34 -8.50
N PHE A 242 1.67 -20.25 -7.91
CA PHE A 242 0.98 -18.96 -7.87
C PHE A 242 1.40 -18.04 -9.03
N SER A 243 0.79 -16.86 -9.14
CA SER A 243 1.20 -15.87 -10.14
C SER A 243 2.48 -15.13 -9.73
N SER A 244 3.26 -14.66 -10.72
CA SER A 244 4.42 -13.78 -10.49
C SER A 244 4.01 -12.49 -9.77
N ALA A 245 2.86 -11.96 -10.13
CA ALA A 245 2.24 -10.77 -9.57
C ALA A 245 1.97 -10.90 -8.05
N PHE A 246 1.49 -12.06 -7.60
CA PHE A 246 1.30 -12.36 -6.18
C PHE A 246 2.62 -12.36 -5.42
N GLY A 247 3.66 -13.00 -5.98
CA GLY A 247 5.00 -12.98 -5.38
C GLY A 247 5.55 -11.57 -5.23
N ALA A 248 5.42 -10.74 -6.27
CA ALA A 248 5.84 -9.36 -6.26
C ALA A 248 5.13 -8.54 -5.17
N PHE A 249 3.81 -8.69 -5.03
CA PHE A 249 3.04 -8.06 -3.95
C PHE A 249 3.52 -8.46 -2.56
N VAL A 250 3.74 -9.75 -2.33
CA VAL A 250 4.23 -10.26 -1.03
C VAL A 250 5.59 -9.67 -0.70
N MET A 251 6.52 -9.60 -1.67
CA MET A 251 7.82 -8.98 -1.47
C MET A 251 7.69 -7.48 -1.15
N GLY A 252 6.85 -6.75 -1.87
CA GLY A 252 6.55 -5.36 -1.57
C GLY A 252 6.05 -5.17 -0.14
N SER A 253 5.12 -6.02 0.30
CA SER A 253 4.56 -5.99 1.66
C SER A 253 5.58 -6.30 2.75
N ILE A 254 6.57 -7.16 2.47
CA ILE A 254 7.69 -7.44 3.38
C ILE A 254 8.60 -6.22 3.48
N LEU A 255 8.95 -5.61 2.36
CA LEU A 255 9.79 -4.41 2.30
C LEU A 255 9.11 -3.20 2.94
N ALA A 256 7.78 -3.10 2.87
CA ALA A 256 6.98 -2.04 3.52
C ALA A 256 7.18 -1.95 5.04
N GLU A 257 7.52 -3.05 5.69
CA GLU A 257 7.78 -3.09 7.14
C GLU A 257 9.24 -2.76 7.50
N THR A 258 10.12 -2.53 6.50
CA THR A 258 11.53 -2.18 6.72
C THR A 258 11.73 -0.68 6.97
N ILE A 259 12.86 -0.30 7.56
CA ILE A 259 13.22 1.10 7.80
C ILE A 259 13.42 1.86 6.49
N GLU A 260 13.88 1.17 5.44
CA GLU A 260 14.17 1.75 4.12
C GLU A 260 12.93 1.84 3.22
N ALA A 261 11.73 1.48 3.71
CA ALA A 261 10.51 1.42 2.91
C ALA A 261 10.20 2.73 2.17
N ASP A 262 10.26 3.87 2.88
CA ASP A 262 9.96 5.18 2.28
C ASP A 262 10.96 5.53 1.16
N LYS A 263 12.24 5.16 1.34
CA LYS A 263 13.28 5.36 0.34
C LYS A 263 13.09 4.43 -0.86
N ILE A 264 12.75 3.15 -0.60
CA ILE A 264 12.45 2.17 -1.66
C ILE A 264 11.27 2.64 -2.50
N ILE A 265 10.18 3.13 -1.87
CA ILE A 265 9.02 3.67 -2.59
C ILE A 265 9.46 4.77 -3.56
N THR A 266 10.24 5.75 -3.08
CA THR A 266 10.70 6.88 -3.90
C THR A 266 11.55 6.45 -5.09
N VAL A 267 12.49 5.51 -4.88
CA VAL A 267 13.42 5.09 -5.96
C VAL A 267 12.79 4.09 -6.94
N VAL A 268 11.75 3.35 -6.53
CA VAL A 268 11.02 2.40 -7.39
C VAL A 268 9.89 3.08 -8.17
N GLU A 269 9.38 4.20 -7.70
CA GLU A 269 8.24 4.90 -8.30
C GLU A 269 8.44 5.21 -9.80
N PRO A 270 9.59 5.71 -10.30
CA PRO A 270 9.80 5.92 -11.73
C PRO A 270 9.70 4.63 -12.56
N VAL A 271 10.23 3.52 -12.03
CA VAL A 271 10.19 2.20 -12.70
C VAL A 271 8.73 1.71 -12.79
N LYS A 272 8.00 1.78 -11.67
CA LYS A 272 6.56 1.47 -11.65
C LYS A 272 5.78 2.29 -12.66
N ASN A 273 6.04 3.60 -12.73
CA ASN A 273 5.32 4.50 -13.63
C ASN A 273 5.59 4.18 -15.11
N LEU A 274 6.85 3.86 -15.46
CA LEU A 274 7.22 3.46 -16.82
C LEU A 274 6.54 2.15 -17.23
N PHE A 275 6.72 1.10 -16.45
CA PHE A 275 6.15 -0.21 -16.78
C PHE A 275 4.63 -0.25 -16.61
N GLY A 276 4.08 0.55 -15.68
CA GLY A 276 2.64 0.75 -15.55
C GLY A 276 2.04 1.42 -16.81
N ALA A 277 2.72 2.42 -17.37
CA ALA A 277 2.29 3.02 -18.64
C ALA A 277 2.26 1.99 -19.77
N ILE A 278 3.31 1.16 -19.91
CA ILE A 278 3.37 0.08 -20.90
C ILE A 278 2.23 -0.92 -20.70
N PHE A 279 1.96 -1.32 -19.46
CA PHE A 279 0.83 -2.19 -19.15
C PHE A 279 -0.51 -1.59 -19.58
N PHE A 280 -0.81 -0.34 -19.22
CA PHE A 280 -2.08 0.27 -19.61
C PHE A 280 -2.19 0.53 -21.10
N VAL A 281 -1.09 0.81 -21.81
CA VAL A 281 -1.07 0.86 -23.27
C VAL A 281 -1.38 -0.52 -23.85
N SER A 282 -0.77 -1.59 -23.35
CA SER A 282 -1.09 -2.96 -23.74
C SER A 282 -2.57 -3.30 -23.53
N VAL A 283 -3.15 -2.88 -22.39
CA VAL A 283 -4.60 -2.99 -22.14
C VAL A 283 -5.41 -2.32 -23.24
N GLY A 284 -5.03 -1.10 -23.63
CA GLY A 284 -5.71 -0.35 -24.70
C GLY A 284 -5.57 -1.01 -26.07
N MET A 285 -4.44 -1.64 -26.39
CA MET A 285 -4.21 -2.32 -27.67
C MET A 285 -5.09 -3.56 -27.87
N LEU A 286 -5.52 -4.20 -26.80
CA LEU A 286 -6.43 -5.36 -26.86
C LEU A 286 -7.88 -4.95 -27.13
N VAL A 287 -8.20 -3.66 -27.18
CA VAL A 287 -9.54 -3.17 -27.47
C VAL A 287 -9.79 -3.18 -28.98
N ASP A 288 -10.74 -4.00 -29.42
CA ASP A 288 -11.20 -4.07 -30.79
C ASP A 288 -12.47 -3.20 -30.98
N PRO A 289 -12.44 -2.18 -31.86
CA PRO A 289 -13.60 -1.34 -32.16
C PRO A 289 -14.84 -2.14 -32.62
N ALA A 290 -14.65 -3.22 -33.40
CA ALA A 290 -15.73 -4.06 -33.88
C ALA A 290 -16.47 -4.77 -32.72
N ILE A 291 -15.71 -5.22 -31.72
CA ILE A 291 -16.27 -5.82 -30.49
C ILE A 291 -17.06 -4.78 -29.70
N LEU A 292 -16.56 -3.53 -29.59
CA LEU A 292 -17.25 -2.47 -28.85
C LEU A 292 -18.64 -2.18 -29.45
N VAL A 293 -18.74 -2.15 -30.76
CA VAL A 293 -20.03 -1.93 -31.44
C VAL A 293 -20.96 -3.13 -31.28
N SER A 294 -20.44 -4.35 -31.43
CA SER A 294 -21.22 -5.59 -31.31
C SER A 294 -21.75 -5.83 -29.90
N TYR A 295 -20.99 -5.42 -28.87
CA TYR A 295 -21.34 -5.57 -27.47
C TYR A 295 -21.79 -4.26 -26.79
N ALA A 296 -22.26 -3.26 -27.57
CA ALA A 296 -22.68 -1.97 -27.03
C ALA A 296 -23.78 -2.09 -25.96
N VAL A 297 -24.76 -2.99 -26.16
CA VAL A 297 -25.83 -3.24 -25.17
C VAL A 297 -25.29 -3.87 -23.88
N PRO A 298 -24.50 -4.95 -23.89
CA PRO A 298 -23.81 -5.45 -22.70
C PRO A 298 -22.98 -4.39 -22.00
N ILE A 299 -22.21 -3.57 -22.72
CA ILE A 299 -21.39 -2.49 -22.14
C ILE A 299 -22.28 -1.50 -21.39
N LEU A 300 -23.37 -1.03 -22.00
CA LEU A 300 -24.29 -0.09 -21.37
C LEU A 300 -24.93 -0.68 -20.08
N VAL A 301 -25.39 -1.93 -20.18
CA VAL A 301 -25.99 -2.63 -19.01
C VAL A 301 -24.96 -2.80 -17.89
N LEU A 302 -23.71 -3.17 -18.20
CA LEU A 302 -22.65 -3.31 -17.21
C LEU A 302 -22.27 -1.96 -16.58
N VAL A 303 -22.19 -0.88 -17.36
CA VAL A 303 -21.98 0.48 -16.82
C VAL A 303 -23.07 0.84 -15.83
N LEU A 304 -24.34 0.66 -16.21
CA LEU A 304 -25.47 0.92 -15.30
C LEU A 304 -25.44 0.02 -14.06
N ALA A 305 -25.15 -1.27 -14.24
CA ALA A 305 -25.04 -2.23 -13.16
C ALA A 305 -23.96 -1.81 -12.14
N ILE A 306 -22.81 -1.29 -12.60
CA ILE A 306 -21.74 -0.83 -11.73
C ILE A 306 -22.14 0.46 -11.01
N LEU A 307 -22.60 1.48 -11.76
CA LEU A 307 -22.97 2.76 -11.17
C LEU A 307 -24.08 2.60 -10.11
N VAL A 308 -25.13 1.85 -10.44
CA VAL A 308 -26.26 1.61 -9.53
C VAL A 308 -25.88 0.59 -8.46
N GLY A 309 -25.22 -0.49 -8.83
CA GLY A 309 -24.79 -1.55 -7.92
C GLY A 309 -23.85 -1.01 -6.84
N GLN A 310 -22.78 -0.30 -7.20
CA GLN A 310 -21.88 0.30 -6.24
C GLN A 310 -22.56 1.37 -5.37
N ALA A 311 -23.41 2.22 -5.96
CA ALA A 311 -24.18 3.19 -5.17
C ALA A 311 -25.05 2.51 -4.11
N ILE A 312 -25.73 1.41 -4.45
CA ILE A 312 -26.64 0.67 -3.53
C ILE A 312 -25.82 -0.20 -2.57
N PHE A 313 -25.02 -1.13 -3.10
CA PHE A 313 -24.32 -2.11 -2.29
C PHE A 313 -23.15 -1.50 -1.52
N GLY A 314 -22.50 -0.47 -2.08
CA GLY A 314 -21.53 0.33 -1.36
C GLY A 314 -22.18 1.05 -0.17
N THR A 315 -23.31 1.73 -0.40
CA THR A 315 -24.06 2.36 0.71
C THR A 315 -24.46 1.32 1.76
N MET A 316 -24.99 0.16 1.34
CA MET A 316 -25.38 -0.92 2.25
C MET A 316 -24.18 -1.45 3.05
N GLY A 317 -23.03 -1.66 2.42
CA GLY A 317 -21.81 -2.14 3.08
C GLY A 317 -21.33 -1.17 4.16
N PHE A 318 -21.30 0.13 3.85
CA PHE A 318 -20.94 1.14 4.85
C PHE A 318 -21.98 1.30 5.96
N MET A 319 -23.26 1.16 5.67
CA MET A 319 -24.29 1.13 6.71
C MET A 319 -24.16 -0.08 7.64
N LEU A 320 -23.94 -1.26 7.11
CA LEU A 320 -23.69 -2.48 7.90
C LEU A 320 -22.39 -2.37 8.73
N SER A 321 -21.45 -1.54 8.29
CA SER A 321 -20.24 -1.24 9.04
C SER A 321 -20.44 -0.21 10.16
N GLY A 322 -21.66 0.30 10.34
CA GLY A 322 -22.00 1.24 11.41
C GLY A 322 -21.94 2.72 11.02
N GLN A 323 -21.92 3.06 9.72
CA GLN A 323 -21.89 4.47 9.30
C GLN A 323 -23.31 4.99 9.07
N PRO A 324 -23.57 6.30 9.40
CA PRO A 324 -24.85 6.92 9.15
C PRO A 324 -25.13 7.00 7.64
N LEU A 325 -26.41 6.97 7.26
CA LEU A 325 -26.85 6.87 5.86
C LEU A 325 -26.21 7.92 4.94
N LYS A 326 -26.12 9.19 5.39
CA LYS A 326 -25.50 10.28 4.62
C LYS A 326 -24.04 9.98 4.28
N THR A 327 -23.26 9.52 5.26
CA THR A 327 -21.86 9.16 5.09
C THR A 327 -21.74 7.90 4.22
N ALA A 328 -22.58 6.89 4.47
CA ALA A 328 -22.59 5.66 3.71
C ALA A 328 -22.90 5.88 2.22
N MET A 329 -23.87 6.75 1.89
CA MET A 329 -24.16 7.12 0.49
C MET A 329 -22.97 7.82 -0.17
N ARG A 330 -22.32 8.76 0.53
CA ARG A 330 -21.11 9.41 -0.01
C ARG A 330 -20.01 8.41 -0.30
N CYS A 331 -19.81 7.43 0.58
CA CYS A 331 -18.83 6.37 0.38
C CYS A 331 -19.19 5.48 -0.82
N GLY A 332 -20.42 4.95 -0.88
CA GLY A 332 -20.86 4.04 -1.95
C GLY A 332 -20.82 4.70 -3.34
N PHE A 333 -21.31 5.94 -3.46
CA PHE A 333 -21.25 6.68 -4.72
C PHE A 333 -19.83 7.00 -5.16
N SER A 334 -18.88 7.15 -4.21
CA SER A 334 -17.48 7.40 -4.54
C SER A 334 -16.77 6.17 -5.12
N MET A 335 -17.30 4.97 -4.88
CA MET A 335 -16.70 3.71 -5.34
C MET A 335 -17.28 3.21 -6.67
N ALA A 336 -18.17 3.98 -7.33
CA ALA A 336 -18.93 3.58 -8.51
C ALA A 336 -18.09 3.54 -9.79
N GLN A 337 -17.08 2.68 -9.85
CA GLN A 337 -16.21 2.46 -11.01
C GLN A 337 -15.51 1.09 -10.94
N ILE A 338 -14.92 0.65 -12.08
CA ILE A 338 -14.05 -0.52 -12.14
C ILE A 338 -12.58 -0.10 -12.02
N GLY A 339 -11.82 -0.82 -11.18
CA GLY A 339 -10.40 -0.58 -10.96
C GLY A 339 -9.46 -1.31 -11.93
N GLU A 340 -8.17 -1.00 -11.78
CA GLU A 340 -7.08 -1.65 -12.54
C GLU A 340 -6.97 -3.16 -12.30
N PHE A 341 -7.40 -3.66 -11.16
CA PHE A 341 -7.43 -5.11 -10.90
C PHE A 341 -8.33 -5.88 -11.86
N ALA A 342 -9.39 -5.23 -12.38
CA ALA A 342 -10.23 -5.85 -13.39
C ALA A 342 -9.45 -6.22 -14.66
N PHE A 343 -8.52 -5.36 -15.10
CA PHE A 343 -7.66 -5.65 -16.26
C PHE A 343 -6.67 -6.79 -15.96
N ILE A 344 -6.14 -6.84 -14.73
CA ILE A 344 -5.23 -7.90 -14.30
C ILE A 344 -5.97 -9.25 -14.24
N ILE A 345 -7.21 -9.26 -13.72
CA ILE A 345 -8.07 -10.46 -13.69
C ILE A 345 -8.43 -10.89 -15.10
N ALA A 346 -8.75 -9.94 -15.99
CA ALA A 346 -9.06 -10.23 -17.38
C ALA A 346 -7.84 -10.78 -18.14
N SER A 347 -6.65 -10.18 -17.96
CA SER A 347 -5.39 -10.71 -18.51
C SER A 347 -5.07 -12.10 -18.01
N LEU A 348 -5.27 -12.36 -16.71
CA LEU A 348 -5.13 -13.70 -16.13
C LEU A 348 -6.08 -14.71 -16.80
N GLY A 349 -7.35 -14.34 -16.99
CA GLY A 349 -8.33 -15.20 -17.64
C GLY A 349 -7.99 -15.53 -19.10
N LEU A 350 -7.48 -14.55 -19.86
CA LEU A 350 -6.98 -14.74 -21.21
C LEU A 350 -5.74 -15.63 -21.24
N SER A 351 -4.76 -15.39 -20.37
CA SER A 351 -3.53 -16.20 -20.29
C SER A 351 -3.80 -17.66 -19.96
N LEU A 352 -4.80 -17.92 -19.14
CA LEU A 352 -5.29 -19.26 -18.79
C LEU A 352 -6.23 -19.84 -19.85
N ARG A 353 -6.63 -19.08 -20.87
CA ARG A 353 -7.57 -19.46 -21.97
C ARG A 353 -8.93 -19.96 -21.44
N VAL A 354 -9.42 -19.38 -20.37
CA VAL A 354 -10.68 -19.78 -19.72
C VAL A 354 -11.82 -18.79 -19.92
N ILE A 355 -11.51 -17.58 -20.38
CA ILE A 355 -12.48 -16.56 -20.77
C ILE A 355 -12.45 -16.32 -22.27
N SER A 356 -13.57 -15.85 -22.79
CA SER A 356 -13.69 -15.50 -24.21
C SER A 356 -13.06 -14.16 -24.52
N ASP A 357 -12.51 -14.00 -25.73
CA ASP A 357 -11.73 -12.82 -26.15
C ASP A 357 -12.53 -11.50 -26.10
N PHE A 358 -13.87 -11.56 -26.25
CA PHE A 358 -14.73 -10.38 -26.18
C PHE A 358 -14.80 -9.75 -24.78
N LEU A 359 -14.60 -10.55 -23.73
CA LEU A 359 -14.84 -10.09 -22.35
C LEU A 359 -13.86 -9.00 -21.94
N TYR A 360 -12.60 -9.13 -22.37
CA TYR A 360 -11.55 -8.16 -22.06
C TYR A 360 -11.84 -6.76 -22.63
N PRO A 361 -12.08 -6.58 -23.95
CA PRO A 361 -12.45 -5.27 -24.51
C PRO A 361 -13.71 -4.66 -23.90
N VAL A 362 -14.71 -5.49 -23.58
CA VAL A 362 -15.95 -5.05 -22.93
C VAL A 362 -15.66 -4.45 -21.56
N VAL A 363 -14.88 -5.12 -20.72
CA VAL A 363 -14.53 -4.64 -19.38
C VAL A 363 -13.68 -3.38 -19.44
N VAL A 364 -12.73 -3.28 -20.39
CA VAL A 364 -11.95 -2.07 -20.60
C VAL A 364 -12.85 -0.89 -20.95
N ALA A 365 -13.79 -1.07 -21.88
CA ALA A 365 -14.74 -0.01 -22.27
C ALA A 365 -15.59 0.44 -21.07
N VAL A 366 -16.12 -0.51 -20.30
CA VAL A 366 -16.91 -0.23 -19.09
C VAL A 366 -16.09 0.52 -18.06
N SER A 367 -14.84 0.14 -17.86
CA SER A 367 -13.93 0.82 -16.92
C SER A 367 -13.65 2.26 -17.33
N VAL A 368 -13.35 2.50 -18.60
CA VAL A 368 -13.13 3.86 -19.15
C VAL A 368 -14.34 4.75 -18.91
N ILE A 369 -15.54 4.27 -19.26
CA ILE A 369 -16.79 5.02 -19.08
C ILE A 369 -17.07 5.30 -17.61
N THR A 370 -16.95 4.29 -16.74
CA THR A 370 -17.22 4.45 -15.29
C THR A 370 -16.20 5.35 -14.63
N THR A 371 -14.93 5.31 -15.04
CA THR A 371 -13.87 6.22 -14.58
C THR A 371 -14.19 7.68 -14.92
N PHE A 372 -14.62 7.93 -16.15
CA PHE A 372 -15.05 9.27 -16.56
C PHE A 372 -16.24 9.79 -15.75
N LEU A 373 -17.17 8.90 -15.39
CA LEU A 373 -18.37 9.24 -14.62
C LEU A 373 -18.12 9.38 -13.10
N THR A 374 -17.00 8.91 -12.59
CA THR A 374 -16.69 8.89 -11.14
C THR A 374 -16.86 10.26 -10.44
N PRO A 375 -16.31 11.39 -10.94
CA PRO A 375 -16.48 12.70 -10.28
C PRO A 375 -17.94 13.14 -10.23
N TYR A 376 -18.74 12.79 -11.23
CA TYR A 376 -20.17 13.11 -11.30
C TYR A 376 -20.96 12.26 -10.29
N MET A 377 -20.62 10.98 -10.14
CA MET A 377 -21.20 10.10 -9.12
C MET A 377 -20.91 10.61 -7.71
N MET A 378 -19.68 11.02 -7.42
CA MET A 378 -19.32 11.63 -6.12
C MET A 378 -20.15 12.86 -5.81
N LYS A 379 -20.35 13.75 -6.80
CA LYS A 379 -21.19 14.95 -6.65
C LYS A 379 -22.68 14.60 -6.51
N ALA A 380 -23.15 13.54 -7.13
CA ALA A 380 -24.57 13.12 -7.07
C ALA A 380 -24.98 12.54 -5.72
N ALA A 381 -24.02 12.13 -4.87
CA ALA A 381 -24.32 11.52 -3.56
C ALA A 381 -25.16 12.41 -2.65
N ILE A 382 -24.86 13.70 -2.56
CA ILE A 382 -25.57 14.64 -1.69
C ILE A 382 -26.97 14.91 -2.20
N PRO A 383 -27.21 15.32 -3.47
CA PRO A 383 -28.55 15.51 -4.01
C PRO A 383 -29.42 14.24 -3.90
N CYS A 384 -28.85 13.06 -4.16
CA CYS A 384 -29.59 11.80 -4.01
C CYS A 384 -30.00 11.56 -2.56
N TYR A 385 -29.13 11.85 -1.57
CA TYR A 385 -29.48 11.77 -0.16
C TYR A 385 -30.64 12.73 0.18
N GLU A 386 -30.60 13.99 -0.26
CA GLU A 386 -31.64 14.99 0.01
C GLU A 386 -32.98 14.61 -0.62
N ILE A 387 -32.98 14.05 -1.84
CA ILE A 387 -34.20 13.56 -2.50
C ILE A 387 -34.77 12.39 -1.70
N MET A 388 -33.93 11.49 -1.23
CA MET A 388 -34.35 10.34 -0.44
C MET A 388 -34.88 10.79 0.93
N GLU A 389 -34.24 11.75 1.59
CA GLU A 389 -34.69 12.31 2.87
C GLU A 389 -36.05 13.00 2.76
N ARG A 390 -36.33 13.66 1.63
CA ARG A 390 -37.64 14.31 1.38
C ARG A 390 -38.77 13.31 1.05
N ARG A 391 -38.43 12.18 0.38
CA ARG A 391 -39.41 11.19 -0.07
C ARG A 391 -39.71 10.06 0.91
N LEU A 392 -38.74 9.72 1.78
CA LEU A 392 -38.90 8.64 2.74
C LEU A 392 -39.49 9.14 4.06
N PRO A 393 -40.41 8.38 4.69
CA PRO A 393 -40.91 8.69 6.02
C PRO A 393 -39.76 8.76 7.04
N ARG A 394 -39.77 9.77 7.91
CA ARG A 394 -38.73 9.96 8.95
C ARG A 394 -38.50 8.74 9.84
N LYS A 395 -39.50 7.85 9.99
CA LYS A 395 -39.38 6.57 10.72
C LYS A 395 -38.41 5.60 10.04
N TRP A 396 -38.39 5.57 8.69
CA TRP A 396 -37.49 4.72 7.92
C TRP A 396 -36.06 5.23 7.96
N ILE A 397 -35.87 6.52 7.81
CA ILE A 397 -34.55 7.13 7.88
C ILE A 397 -33.92 6.91 9.26
N ARG A 398 -34.69 7.11 10.35
CA ARG A 398 -34.23 6.80 11.72
C ARG A 398 -33.88 5.32 11.91
N ARG A 399 -34.66 4.40 11.32
CA ARG A 399 -34.33 2.97 11.39
C ARG A 399 -33.03 2.65 10.64
N LEU A 400 -32.82 3.24 9.48
CA LEU A 400 -31.60 3.07 8.70
C LEU A 400 -30.37 3.66 9.44
N ASP A 401 -30.51 4.83 10.06
CA ASP A 401 -29.46 5.41 10.88
C ASP A 401 -29.20 4.60 12.16
N HIS A 402 -30.26 4.03 12.78
CA HIS A 402 -30.11 3.14 13.95
C HIS A 402 -29.47 1.81 13.61
N MET A 403 -29.67 1.25 12.42
CA MET A 403 -28.95 0.04 11.98
C MET A 403 -27.44 0.27 11.94
N GLY A 404 -27.02 1.50 11.59
CA GLY A 404 -25.60 1.91 11.69
C GLY A 404 -25.12 2.10 13.13
N ALA A 405 -25.98 2.58 14.04
CA ALA A 405 -25.59 2.92 15.42
C ALA A 405 -25.48 1.69 16.37
N ILE A 406 -26.16 0.58 16.07
CA ILE A 406 -26.23 -0.61 16.94
C ILE A 406 -24.84 -1.26 17.16
N HIS A 407 -23.89 -1.07 16.25
CA HIS A 407 -22.54 -1.63 16.39
C HIS A 407 -21.61 -0.81 17.31
N HIS A 408 -21.99 0.41 17.71
CA HIS A 408 -21.15 1.28 18.53
C HIS A 408 -21.43 1.23 20.04
N THR A 409 -22.53 0.60 20.46
CA THR A 409 -22.95 0.59 21.89
C THR A 409 -22.54 -0.65 22.69
N THR A 410 -21.89 -1.64 22.06
CA THR A 410 -21.17 -2.63 22.86
C THR A 410 -19.80 -2.05 23.25
N GLN A 411 -19.78 -1.18 24.26
CA GLN A 411 -18.64 -1.13 25.17
C GLN A 411 -18.38 -2.60 25.56
N THR A 412 -17.31 -3.12 25.01
CA THR A 412 -16.74 -4.38 25.43
C THR A 412 -16.39 -4.21 26.90
N GLU A 413 -17.24 -4.73 27.79
CA GLU A 413 -16.72 -5.25 29.05
C GLU A 413 -15.46 -6.02 28.66
N ASP A 414 -14.33 -5.73 29.32
CA ASP A 414 -13.04 -6.37 29.08
C ASP A 414 -13.20 -7.88 29.25
N ASN A 415 -13.62 -8.56 28.19
CA ASN A 415 -13.83 -9.99 28.21
C ASN A 415 -12.46 -10.65 28.05
N HIS A 416 -11.73 -10.73 29.18
CA HIS A 416 -10.39 -11.33 29.30
C HIS A 416 -10.30 -12.68 28.59
N TRP A 417 -11.40 -13.45 28.55
CA TRP A 417 -11.49 -14.70 27.81
C TRP A 417 -11.37 -14.53 26.29
N ARG A 418 -12.09 -13.58 25.70
CA ARG A 418 -12.02 -13.34 24.25
C ARG A 418 -10.64 -12.83 23.84
N ALA A 419 -10.07 -11.92 24.60
CA ALA A 419 -8.75 -11.37 24.34
C ALA A 419 -7.68 -12.48 24.42
N LEU A 420 -7.72 -13.31 25.46
CA LEU A 420 -6.80 -14.42 25.66
C LEU A 420 -6.93 -15.48 24.57
N LEU A 421 -8.15 -15.96 24.28
CA LEU A 421 -8.38 -16.99 23.26
C LEU A 421 -7.98 -16.53 21.88
N LYS A 422 -8.31 -15.28 21.48
CA LYS A 422 -7.89 -14.69 20.21
C LYS A 422 -6.37 -14.61 20.08
N ALA A 423 -5.70 -14.16 21.15
CA ALA A 423 -4.24 -14.07 21.15
C ALA A 423 -3.56 -15.45 21.18
N MET A 424 -4.15 -16.45 21.85
CA MET A 424 -3.66 -17.83 21.84
C MET A 424 -3.86 -18.49 20.48
N ALA A 425 -5.04 -18.38 19.88
CA ALA A 425 -5.34 -18.93 18.57
C ALA A 425 -4.38 -18.36 17.50
N TRP A 426 -4.15 -17.05 17.49
CA TRP A 426 -3.21 -16.39 16.58
C TRP A 426 -1.77 -16.90 16.74
N ASN A 427 -1.33 -17.09 17.99
CA ASN A 427 0.00 -17.68 18.25
C ASN A 427 0.10 -19.12 17.75
N VAL A 428 -0.93 -19.94 17.99
CA VAL A 428 -0.95 -21.33 17.50
C VAL A 428 -0.85 -21.36 16.00
N VAL A 429 -1.64 -20.57 15.28
CA VAL A 429 -1.63 -20.52 13.81
C VAL A 429 -0.24 -20.11 13.30
N ILE A 430 0.33 -19.01 13.77
CA ILE A 430 1.64 -18.52 13.30
C ILE A 430 2.75 -19.56 13.53
N TYR A 431 2.85 -20.07 14.77
CA TYR A 431 3.95 -20.99 15.09
C TYR A 431 3.75 -22.39 14.48
N SER A 432 2.51 -22.82 14.23
CA SER A 432 2.22 -24.05 13.50
C SER A 432 2.64 -23.92 12.04
N ILE A 433 2.32 -22.79 11.36
CA ILE A 433 2.73 -22.53 9.98
C ILE A 433 4.26 -22.49 9.86
N LEU A 434 4.94 -21.80 10.80
CA LEU A 434 6.40 -21.76 10.84
C LEU A 434 7.01 -23.15 11.02
N SER A 435 6.45 -23.93 11.95
CA SER A 435 6.94 -25.30 12.17
C SER A 435 6.70 -26.17 10.96
N ALA A 436 5.51 -26.09 10.33
CA ALA A 436 5.19 -26.83 9.11
C ALA A 436 6.11 -26.45 7.94
N ALA A 437 6.45 -25.17 7.80
CA ALA A 437 7.37 -24.69 6.78
C ALA A 437 8.78 -25.26 6.96
N VAL A 438 9.32 -25.22 8.17
CA VAL A 438 10.64 -25.80 8.46
C VAL A 438 10.63 -27.30 8.18
N VAL A 439 9.58 -28.01 8.60
CA VAL A 439 9.42 -29.44 8.33
C VAL A 439 9.37 -29.71 6.83
N ALA A 440 8.59 -28.95 6.06
CA ALA A 440 8.48 -29.10 4.62
C ALA A 440 9.83 -28.88 3.93
N ILE A 441 10.58 -27.83 4.26
CA ILE A 441 11.91 -27.55 3.71
C ILE A 441 12.88 -28.69 4.04
N MET A 442 12.89 -29.12 5.28
CA MET A 442 13.81 -30.18 5.72
C MET A 442 13.52 -31.52 5.06
N LEU A 443 12.25 -31.89 4.90
CA LEU A 443 11.87 -33.15 4.28
C LEU A 443 11.94 -33.11 2.75
N SER A 444 11.64 -31.99 2.10
CA SER A 444 11.60 -31.87 0.63
C SER A 444 12.95 -31.53 0.01
N ILE A 445 13.81 -30.78 0.71
CA ILE A 445 15.09 -30.31 0.16
C ILE A 445 16.27 -30.97 0.89
N PHE A 446 16.30 -30.89 2.21
CA PHE A 446 17.45 -31.32 2.98
C PHE A 446 17.58 -32.84 3.03
N LEU A 447 16.50 -33.58 3.21
CA LEU A 447 16.51 -35.05 3.24
C LEU A 447 16.98 -35.66 1.91
N PRO A 448 16.49 -35.26 0.72
CA PRO A 448 17.03 -35.74 -0.55
C PRO A 448 18.50 -35.38 -0.74
N PHE A 449 18.93 -34.18 -0.31
CA PHE A 449 20.32 -33.75 -0.36
C PHE A 449 21.21 -34.67 0.51
N MET A 450 20.81 -34.94 1.76
CA MET A 450 21.53 -35.82 2.68
C MET A 450 21.59 -37.27 2.17
N ARG A 451 20.50 -37.75 1.55
CA ARG A 451 20.51 -39.10 0.92
C ARG A 451 21.41 -39.19 -0.29
N ARG A 452 21.64 -38.10 -1.03
CA ARG A 452 22.65 -38.06 -2.13
C ARG A 452 24.07 -37.99 -1.59
N LEU A 453 24.28 -37.33 -0.47
CA LEU A 453 25.60 -37.19 0.16
C LEU A 453 26.06 -38.50 0.83
N LEU A 454 25.12 -39.31 1.30
CA LEU A 454 25.34 -40.58 1.99
C LEU A 454 24.71 -41.73 1.18
N PRO A 455 25.33 -42.10 0.03
CA PRO A 455 24.83 -43.19 -0.80
C PRO A 455 25.11 -44.54 -0.15
N GLY A 456 24.07 -45.34 0.07
CA GLY A 456 24.16 -46.67 0.64
C GLY A 456 22.97 -47.00 1.54
N TRP A 457 22.52 -48.26 1.50
CA TRP A 457 21.34 -48.69 2.27
C TRP A 457 21.47 -48.46 3.77
N GLU A 458 22.65 -48.77 4.35
CA GLU A 458 22.89 -48.56 5.79
C GLU A 458 23.03 -47.10 6.17
N LEU A 459 23.56 -46.24 5.28
CA LEU A 459 23.75 -44.82 5.47
C LEU A 459 22.45 -44.01 5.36
N HIS A 460 21.39 -44.55 4.74
CA HIS A 460 20.08 -43.92 4.70
C HIS A 460 19.44 -43.72 6.09
N TRP A 461 19.72 -44.62 7.02
CA TRP A 461 19.30 -44.48 8.41
C TRP A 461 19.93 -43.28 9.08
N TRP A 462 21.23 -43.07 8.84
CA TRP A 462 21.93 -41.87 9.33
C TRP A 462 21.40 -40.59 8.71
N ALA A 463 21.14 -40.58 7.40
CA ALA A 463 20.54 -39.44 6.72
C ALA A 463 19.17 -39.08 7.29
N ASN A 464 18.31 -40.08 7.52
CA ASN A 464 17.01 -39.89 8.16
C ASN A 464 17.15 -39.40 9.63
N GLY A 465 18.04 -39.99 10.40
CA GLY A 465 18.31 -39.65 11.80
C GLY A 465 18.83 -38.22 11.96
N ILE A 466 19.83 -37.82 11.17
CA ILE A 466 20.40 -36.47 11.18
C ILE A 466 19.34 -35.47 10.78
N THR A 467 18.58 -35.76 9.71
CA THR A 467 17.49 -34.87 9.26
C THR A 467 16.40 -34.71 10.31
N GLY A 468 16.01 -35.81 10.99
CA GLY A 468 15.02 -35.79 12.05
C GLY A 468 15.45 -34.95 13.25
N VAL A 469 16.65 -35.19 13.77
CA VAL A 469 17.20 -34.45 14.92
C VAL A 469 17.34 -32.97 14.57
N LEU A 470 17.86 -32.63 13.39
CA LEU A 470 18.04 -31.25 12.97
C LEU A 470 16.68 -30.54 12.78
N THR A 471 15.70 -31.24 12.19
CA THR A 471 14.33 -30.69 12.01
C THR A 471 13.70 -30.39 13.38
N VAL A 472 13.74 -31.35 14.31
CA VAL A 472 13.21 -31.17 15.67
C VAL A 472 13.95 -30.05 16.41
N ALA A 473 15.26 -29.94 16.27
CA ALA A 473 16.05 -28.85 16.86
C ALA A 473 15.65 -27.48 16.29
N MET A 474 15.39 -27.38 14.99
CA MET A 474 14.98 -26.13 14.33
C MET A 474 13.55 -25.70 14.70
N ILE A 475 12.60 -26.63 14.81
CA ILE A 475 11.21 -26.31 15.17
C ILE A 475 11.03 -26.10 16.69
N SER A 476 11.98 -26.58 17.52
CA SER A 476 11.85 -26.57 18.99
C SER A 476 11.55 -25.18 19.59
N PRO A 477 12.17 -24.06 19.16
CA PRO A 477 11.84 -22.75 19.71
C PRO A 477 10.42 -22.27 19.31
N PHE A 478 9.94 -22.67 18.13
CA PHE A 478 8.59 -22.35 17.67
C PHE A 478 7.53 -23.13 18.44
N LEU A 479 7.71 -24.46 18.57
CA LEU A 479 6.81 -25.30 19.36
C LEU A 479 6.75 -24.85 20.83
N ARG A 480 7.89 -24.51 21.43
CA ARG A 480 7.91 -23.96 22.78
C ARG A 480 7.14 -22.64 22.87
N SER A 481 7.34 -21.71 21.93
CA SER A 481 6.60 -20.44 21.89
C SER A 481 5.09 -20.69 21.77
N MET A 482 4.68 -21.63 20.93
CA MET A 482 3.29 -22.01 20.76
C MET A 482 2.66 -22.50 22.08
N ILE A 483 3.37 -23.33 22.85
CA ILE A 483 2.85 -23.93 24.08
C ILE A 483 2.88 -22.96 25.24
N MET A 484 3.99 -22.23 25.47
CA MET A 484 4.26 -21.50 26.71
C MET A 484 3.95 -20.00 26.63
N LYS A 485 3.86 -19.42 25.42
CA LYS A 485 3.52 -18.01 25.27
C LYS A 485 2.09 -17.77 25.75
N LYS A 486 1.86 -16.65 26.41
CA LYS A 486 0.57 -16.28 27.01
C LYS A 486 0.15 -17.05 28.28
N ASN A 487 0.83 -18.10 28.70
CA ASN A 487 0.55 -18.74 29.99
C ASN A 487 0.98 -17.85 31.19
N HIS A 488 1.76 -16.79 30.91
CA HIS A 488 2.25 -15.84 31.92
C HIS A 488 1.72 -14.41 31.60
N SER A 489 0.74 -14.26 30.71
CA SER A 489 0.11 -12.96 30.45
C SER A 489 -0.76 -12.52 31.62
N GLU A 490 -0.99 -11.23 31.71
CA GLU A 490 -1.82 -10.66 32.77
C GLU A 490 -3.25 -11.19 32.70
N GLU A 491 -3.78 -11.35 31.48
CA GLU A 491 -5.13 -11.91 31.24
C GLU A 491 -5.23 -13.37 31.71
N PHE A 492 -4.19 -14.18 31.47
CA PHE A 492 -4.16 -15.56 31.94
C PHE A 492 -4.12 -15.64 33.48
N LYS A 493 -3.29 -14.80 34.11
CA LYS A 493 -3.19 -14.72 35.58
C LYS A 493 -4.50 -14.21 36.17
N ALA A 494 -5.11 -13.18 35.60
CA ALA A 494 -6.39 -12.66 36.07
C ALA A 494 -7.47 -13.75 36.07
N LEU A 495 -7.66 -14.46 34.94
CA LEU A 495 -8.63 -15.54 34.84
C LEU A 495 -8.31 -16.74 35.78
N TRP A 496 -7.01 -17.02 36.00
CA TRP A 496 -6.60 -18.08 36.91
C TRP A 496 -6.92 -17.78 38.38
N THR A 497 -6.86 -16.50 38.76
CA THR A 497 -7.14 -16.03 40.12
C THR A 497 -8.60 -15.74 40.40
N GLU A 498 -9.35 -15.35 39.33
CA GLU A 498 -10.75 -14.93 39.42
C GLU A 498 -11.68 -16.06 39.89
N SER A 499 -11.53 -17.25 39.32
CA SER A 499 -12.40 -18.39 39.68
C SER A 499 -11.70 -19.74 39.51
N ARG A 500 -11.98 -20.69 40.44
CA ARG A 500 -11.52 -22.08 40.31
C ARG A 500 -12.10 -22.79 39.08
N LEU A 501 -13.30 -22.41 38.62
CA LEU A 501 -13.94 -22.97 37.44
C LEU A 501 -13.21 -22.61 36.16
N ASN A 502 -12.54 -21.46 36.11
CA ASN A 502 -11.77 -21.02 34.93
C ASN A 502 -10.47 -21.82 34.71
N ARG A 503 -10.00 -22.55 35.74
CA ARG A 503 -8.73 -23.33 35.66
C ARG A 503 -8.83 -24.51 34.69
N LEU A 504 -9.95 -25.24 34.67
CA LEU A 504 -10.13 -26.39 33.77
C LEU A 504 -10.09 -25.99 32.29
N PRO A 505 -10.85 -24.97 31.78
CA PRO A 505 -10.74 -24.51 30.44
C PRO A 505 -9.33 -23.97 30.06
N LEU A 506 -8.66 -23.31 31.01
CA LEU A 506 -7.29 -22.81 30.79
C LEU A 506 -6.28 -23.96 30.62
N ILE A 507 -6.37 -25.02 31.48
CA ILE A 507 -5.56 -26.23 31.33
C ILE A 507 -5.85 -26.92 30.00
N PHE A 508 -7.11 -27.01 29.60
CA PHE A 508 -7.51 -27.57 28.31
C PHE A 508 -6.87 -26.83 27.12
N THR A 509 -6.81 -25.49 27.13
CA THR A 509 -6.11 -24.72 26.07
C THR A 509 -4.62 -25.01 25.99
N VAL A 510 -3.98 -25.32 27.13
CA VAL A 510 -2.57 -25.74 27.16
C VAL A 510 -2.41 -27.15 26.61
N LEU A 511 -3.30 -28.07 26.98
CA LEU A 511 -3.28 -29.47 26.50
C LEU A 511 -3.45 -29.52 24.98
N VAL A 512 -4.37 -28.75 24.40
CA VAL A 512 -4.57 -28.66 22.94
C VAL A 512 -3.27 -28.22 22.25
N ARG A 513 -2.58 -27.22 22.80
CA ARG A 513 -1.31 -26.73 22.23
C ARG A 513 -0.19 -27.76 22.35
N VAL A 514 -0.13 -28.49 23.44
CA VAL A 514 0.80 -29.62 23.62
C VAL A 514 0.50 -30.74 22.62
N ALA A 515 -0.79 -31.08 22.42
CA ALA A 515 -1.21 -32.08 21.43
C ALA A 515 -0.81 -31.71 20.00
N ILE A 516 -1.00 -30.43 19.61
CA ILE A 516 -0.56 -29.93 18.28
C ILE A 516 0.96 -30.06 18.15
N GLY A 517 1.73 -29.68 19.18
CA GLY A 517 3.19 -29.79 19.19
C GLY A 517 3.66 -31.25 19.07
N ALA A 518 3.01 -32.16 19.79
CA ALA A 518 3.27 -33.59 19.70
C ALA A 518 2.93 -34.14 18.30
N GLY A 519 1.87 -33.63 17.68
CA GLY A 519 1.50 -33.97 16.29
C GLY A 519 2.59 -33.66 15.27
N PHE A 520 3.29 -32.53 15.39
CA PHE A 520 4.44 -32.19 14.54
C PHE A 520 5.58 -33.19 14.70
N ILE A 521 5.94 -33.54 15.93
CA ILE A 521 7.01 -34.50 16.20
C ILE A 521 6.60 -35.90 15.74
N PHE A 522 5.35 -36.28 15.99
CA PHE A 522 4.80 -37.54 15.48
C PHE A 522 4.90 -37.63 13.95
N TYR A 523 4.49 -36.57 13.23
CA TYR A 523 4.57 -36.51 11.79
C TYR A 523 6.02 -36.69 11.29
N ILE A 524 6.99 -35.99 11.88
CA ILE A 524 8.41 -36.11 11.51
C ILE A 524 8.91 -37.51 11.77
N CYS A 525 8.65 -38.08 12.95
CA CYS A 525 9.10 -39.43 13.28
C CYS A 525 8.43 -40.48 12.40
N ASN A 526 7.14 -40.37 12.12
CA ASN A 526 6.41 -41.31 11.25
C ASN A 526 6.90 -41.27 9.80
N TYR A 527 7.27 -40.06 9.30
CA TYR A 527 7.80 -39.91 7.93
C TYR A 527 9.21 -40.46 7.79
N LEU A 528 10.06 -40.32 8.80
CA LEU A 528 11.48 -40.72 8.78
C LEU A 528 11.75 -42.15 9.25
N SER A 529 10.85 -42.71 10.07
CA SER A 529 11.02 -44.05 10.67
C SER A 529 9.73 -44.86 10.59
N ARG A 530 9.86 -46.18 10.49
CA ARG A 530 8.72 -47.12 10.49
C ARG A 530 8.54 -47.78 11.86
N PHE A 531 8.57 -46.99 12.96
CA PHE A 531 8.29 -47.50 14.30
C PHE A 531 6.80 -47.69 14.55
N GLN A 532 6.46 -48.48 15.57
CA GLN A 532 5.06 -48.58 16.02
C GLN A 532 4.53 -47.25 16.52
N ASN A 533 3.29 -46.92 16.14
CA ASN A 533 2.66 -45.62 16.44
C ASN A 533 2.66 -45.27 17.95
N ALA A 534 2.47 -46.27 18.82
CA ALA A 534 2.48 -46.05 20.26
C ALA A 534 3.83 -45.53 20.78
N LEU A 535 4.94 -46.11 20.27
CA LEU A 535 6.28 -45.68 20.63
C LEU A 535 6.60 -44.28 20.12
N ILE A 536 6.15 -43.95 18.89
CA ILE A 536 6.32 -42.62 18.31
C ILE A 536 5.55 -41.56 19.12
N ILE A 537 4.29 -41.84 19.54
CA ILE A 537 3.50 -40.94 20.38
C ILE A 537 4.19 -40.70 21.72
N THR A 538 4.72 -41.73 22.35
CA THR A 538 5.45 -41.62 23.61
C THR A 538 6.69 -40.75 23.47
N ILE A 539 7.50 -40.98 22.44
CA ILE A 539 8.68 -40.15 22.13
C ILE A 539 8.27 -38.69 21.88
N ALA A 540 7.23 -38.45 21.08
CA ALA A 540 6.74 -37.11 20.77
C ALA A 540 6.32 -36.36 22.04
N LEU A 541 5.57 -36.99 22.94
CA LEU A 541 5.16 -36.41 24.23
C LEU A 541 6.35 -36.07 25.12
N VAL A 542 7.31 -37.00 25.25
CA VAL A 542 8.52 -36.79 26.07
C VAL A 542 9.36 -35.64 25.51
N VAL A 543 9.57 -35.58 24.18
CA VAL A 543 10.32 -34.50 23.53
C VAL A 543 9.65 -33.16 23.73
N VAL A 544 8.33 -33.07 23.56
CA VAL A 544 7.57 -31.82 23.80
C VAL A 544 7.69 -31.38 25.25
N LEU A 545 7.59 -32.32 26.21
CA LEU A 545 7.72 -32.01 27.62
C LEU A 545 9.13 -31.48 27.96
N LEU A 546 10.17 -32.13 27.44
CA LEU A 546 11.55 -31.68 27.60
C LEU A 546 11.79 -30.30 26.96
N MET A 547 11.20 -30.02 25.78
CA MET A 547 11.24 -28.71 25.16
C MET A 547 10.54 -27.63 26.01
N ALA A 548 9.39 -27.94 26.59
CA ALA A 548 8.65 -27.01 27.45
C ALA A 548 9.45 -26.65 28.73
N LEU A 549 10.12 -27.61 29.33
CA LEU A 549 10.90 -27.45 30.55
C LEU A 549 12.30 -26.84 30.32
N SER A 550 12.86 -26.90 29.13
CA SER A 550 14.23 -26.45 28.84
C SER A 550 14.43 -24.93 29.02
N ARG A 551 15.31 -24.53 29.94
CA ARG A 551 15.69 -23.12 30.18
C ARG A 551 16.45 -22.52 28.99
N ARG A 552 17.29 -23.28 28.26
CA ARG A 552 18.05 -22.80 27.10
C ARG A 552 17.13 -22.47 25.93
N LEU A 553 16.12 -23.28 25.69
CA LEU A 553 15.11 -23.01 24.65
C LEU A 553 14.24 -21.79 25.00
N LYS A 554 14.00 -21.52 26.30
CA LYS A 554 13.31 -20.30 26.75
C LYS A 554 14.02 -19.05 26.27
N HIS A 555 15.32 -18.93 26.49
CA HIS A 555 16.09 -17.77 26.07
C HIS A 555 16.19 -17.64 24.53
N ARG A 556 16.33 -18.76 23.81
CA ARG A 556 16.33 -18.76 22.34
C ARG A 556 14.97 -18.34 21.77
N SER A 557 13.88 -18.87 22.29
CA SER A 557 12.51 -18.53 21.88
C SER A 557 12.20 -17.04 22.11
N ILE A 558 12.53 -16.49 23.30
CA ILE A 558 12.36 -15.07 23.60
C ILE A 558 13.22 -14.20 22.70
N ARG A 559 14.46 -14.60 22.40
CA ARG A 559 15.34 -13.86 21.49
C ARG A 559 14.78 -13.82 20.06
N LEU A 560 14.30 -14.93 19.54
CA LEU A 560 13.67 -14.99 18.20
C LEU A 560 12.40 -14.12 18.14
N GLU A 561 11.59 -14.18 19.18
CA GLU A 561 10.40 -13.35 19.27
C GLU A 561 10.73 -11.84 19.29
N ARG A 562 11.72 -11.45 20.11
CA ARG A 562 12.18 -10.06 20.16
C ARG A 562 12.72 -9.60 18.82
N LEU A 563 13.52 -10.41 18.13
CA LEU A 563 14.02 -10.11 16.79
C LEU A 563 12.87 -9.94 15.78
N PHE A 564 11.88 -10.84 15.82
CA PHE A 564 10.70 -10.73 14.95
C PHE A 564 9.92 -9.44 15.20
N VAL A 565 9.61 -9.15 16.46
CA VAL A 565 8.87 -7.94 16.86
C VAL A 565 9.68 -6.67 16.54
N GLN A 566 11.00 -6.67 16.76
CA GLN A 566 11.87 -5.56 16.40
C GLN A 566 11.90 -5.33 14.89
N ASN A 567 12.04 -6.39 14.10
CA ASN A 567 12.04 -6.29 12.63
C ASN A 567 10.68 -5.83 12.11
N LEU A 568 9.59 -6.39 12.62
CA LEU A 568 8.22 -5.99 12.28
C LEU A 568 7.91 -4.55 12.68
N ARG A 569 8.49 -4.03 13.76
CA ARG A 569 8.29 -2.65 14.24
C ARG A 569 9.40 -1.70 13.84
N SER A 570 10.32 -2.11 13.00
CA SER A 570 11.52 -1.32 12.67
C SER A 570 11.17 0.05 12.08
N ARG A 571 10.19 0.12 11.18
CA ARG A 571 9.69 1.37 10.60
C ARG A 571 8.99 2.26 11.65
N ASP A 572 8.16 1.69 12.53
CA ASP A 572 7.48 2.44 13.60
C ASP A 572 8.48 3.03 14.60
N ILE A 573 9.50 2.25 14.96
CA ILE A 573 10.56 2.71 15.88
C ILE A 573 11.36 3.83 15.24
N ALA A 574 11.72 3.70 13.96
CA ALA A 574 12.43 4.74 13.23
C ALA A 574 11.57 6.02 13.09
N ALA A 575 10.27 5.87 12.82
CA ALA A 575 9.33 6.99 12.77
C ALA A 575 9.15 7.68 14.13
N GLN A 576 9.20 6.93 15.22
CA GLN A 576 9.18 7.49 16.59
C GLN A 576 10.45 8.30 16.88
N VAL A 577 11.62 7.74 16.55
CA VAL A 577 12.93 8.39 16.79
C VAL A 577 13.08 9.64 15.92
N SER A 578 12.54 9.64 14.70
CA SER A 578 12.59 10.79 13.78
C SER A 578 11.48 11.82 13.98
N GLY A 579 10.62 11.68 14.99
CA GLY A 579 9.51 12.62 15.26
C GLY A 579 8.36 12.59 14.25
N LYS A 580 8.40 11.69 13.25
CA LYS A 580 7.40 11.58 12.17
C LYS A 580 6.11 10.85 12.56
N ARG A 581 5.91 10.53 13.82
CA ARG A 581 4.72 9.76 14.24
C ARG A 581 3.48 10.63 14.25
N ARG A 582 2.43 10.21 13.56
CA ARG A 582 1.07 10.75 13.74
C ARG A 582 0.58 10.46 15.17
N PRO A 583 -0.18 11.37 15.81
CA PRO A 583 -0.67 11.15 17.17
C PRO A 583 -1.57 9.92 17.27
N LEU A 584 -1.51 9.24 18.42
CA LEU A 584 -2.28 8.03 18.74
C LEU A 584 -3.82 8.25 18.80
N PHE A 585 -4.29 9.48 18.60
CA PHE A 585 -5.67 9.88 18.81
C PHE A 585 -6.62 9.68 17.62
N GLU A 586 -6.11 9.22 16.45
CA GLU A 586 -6.98 9.02 15.25
C GLU A 586 -8.11 7.99 15.46
N GLY A 587 -8.03 7.13 16.48
CA GLY A 587 -8.99 6.03 16.69
C GLY A 587 -10.16 6.33 17.64
N HIS A 588 -10.03 7.29 18.55
CA HIS A 588 -11.03 7.53 19.60
C HIS A 588 -11.99 8.71 19.33
N LEU A 589 -11.68 9.57 18.36
CA LEU A 589 -12.54 10.70 17.96
C LEU A 589 -13.58 10.30 16.88
N LEU A 590 -13.52 9.05 16.40
CA LEU A 590 -14.38 8.55 15.33
C LEU A 590 -15.87 8.42 15.68
N ASP A 591 -16.23 8.50 16.97
CA ASP A 591 -17.62 8.41 17.44
C ASP A 591 -18.39 9.74 17.40
N ARG A 592 -17.69 10.83 17.07
CA ARG A 592 -18.29 12.17 16.90
C ARG A 592 -17.89 12.73 15.55
N ASP A 593 -18.65 13.69 15.03
CA ASP A 593 -18.34 14.38 13.75
C ASP A 593 -17.05 15.24 13.81
N ILE A 594 -16.14 14.96 14.76
CA ILE A 594 -14.91 15.67 15.00
C ILE A 594 -13.74 14.75 14.69
N HIS A 595 -12.83 15.17 13.82
CA HIS A 595 -11.63 14.42 13.44
C HIS A 595 -10.40 15.33 13.29
N ILE A 596 -9.23 14.71 13.14
CA ILE A 596 -7.96 15.41 12.94
C ILE A 596 -7.61 15.37 11.46
N SER A 597 -7.36 16.52 10.86
CA SER A 597 -6.84 16.64 9.49
C SER A 597 -5.53 17.39 9.46
N GLU A 598 -4.70 17.08 8.45
CA GLU A 598 -3.39 17.70 8.26
C GLU A 598 -3.45 18.71 7.10
N PHE A 599 -2.99 19.91 7.34
CA PHE A 599 -2.93 21.00 6.37
C PHE A 599 -1.50 21.51 6.26
N ILE A 600 -1.08 21.86 5.05
CA ILE A 600 0.26 22.43 4.81
C ILE A 600 0.08 23.91 4.54
N VAL A 601 0.85 24.74 5.24
CA VAL A 601 0.85 26.20 5.00
C VAL A 601 1.51 26.47 3.65
N PRO A 602 0.77 27.03 2.66
CA PRO A 602 1.31 27.34 1.33
C PRO A 602 2.44 28.36 1.38
N VAL A 603 3.25 28.38 0.31
CA VAL A 603 4.41 29.30 0.19
C VAL A 603 3.96 30.76 0.25
N ASP A 604 2.85 31.09 -0.41
CA ASP A 604 2.33 32.46 -0.53
C ASP A 604 1.20 32.77 0.46
N SER A 605 1.08 31.97 1.53
CA SER A 605 -0.01 32.15 2.50
C SER A 605 0.21 33.37 3.40
N LEU A 606 -0.81 34.22 3.53
CA LEU A 606 -0.85 35.30 4.51
C LEU A 606 -0.83 34.80 5.98
N TRP A 607 -0.92 33.49 6.20
CA TRP A 607 -0.83 32.89 7.53
C TRP A 607 0.62 32.70 7.97
N ALA A 608 1.55 32.64 7.04
CA ALA A 608 2.99 32.59 7.35
C ALA A 608 3.41 33.90 8.05
N GLY A 609 4.20 33.76 9.11
CA GLY A 609 4.64 34.88 9.94
C GLY A 609 3.63 35.36 10.97
N LYS A 610 2.39 34.81 11.00
CA LYS A 610 1.39 35.13 12.04
C LYS A 610 1.38 34.07 13.14
N THR A 611 1.03 34.51 14.36
CA THR A 611 0.85 33.59 15.49
C THR A 611 -0.55 32.95 15.46
N LEU A 612 -0.71 31.78 16.09
CA LEU A 612 -2.02 31.12 16.23
C LEU A 612 -3.06 32.02 16.91
N ALA A 613 -2.64 32.87 17.87
CA ALA A 613 -3.49 33.84 18.53
C ALA A 613 -3.98 34.95 17.58
N GLN A 614 -3.13 35.42 16.65
CA GLN A 614 -3.49 36.40 15.63
C GLN A 614 -4.46 35.81 14.59
N LEU A 615 -4.27 34.55 14.22
CA LEU A 615 -5.14 33.85 13.26
C LEU A 615 -6.51 33.50 13.82
N LYS A 616 -6.65 33.44 15.16
CA LYS A 616 -7.92 33.16 15.89
C LYS A 616 -8.70 31.98 15.31
N LEU A 617 -8.02 30.88 14.98
CA LEU A 617 -8.59 29.72 14.25
C LEU A 617 -9.81 29.14 14.97
N GLY A 618 -9.77 29.07 16.31
CA GLY A 618 -10.89 28.63 17.13
C GLY A 618 -12.14 29.52 16.98
N ASN A 619 -11.95 30.85 16.94
CA ASN A 619 -13.08 31.79 16.84
C ASN A 619 -13.57 31.97 15.39
N ARG A 620 -12.65 31.89 14.40
CA ARG A 620 -13.01 32.10 12.97
C ARG A 620 -13.64 30.84 12.37
N PHE A 621 -13.13 29.67 12.71
CA PHE A 621 -13.49 28.43 12.04
C PHE A 621 -13.95 27.32 13.00
N GLY A 622 -13.89 27.53 14.31
CA GLY A 622 -14.20 26.51 15.31
C GLY A 622 -13.17 25.35 15.34
N VAL A 623 -11.95 25.59 14.86
CA VAL A 623 -10.91 24.56 14.67
C VAL A 623 -9.78 24.78 15.68
N HIS A 624 -9.28 23.69 16.27
CA HIS A 624 -8.15 23.71 17.20
C HIS A 624 -6.93 23.02 16.62
N VAL A 625 -5.76 23.65 16.67
CA VAL A 625 -4.50 23.06 16.21
C VAL A 625 -3.92 22.18 17.33
N SER A 626 -3.83 20.87 17.08
CA SER A 626 -3.32 19.90 18.03
C SER A 626 -1.82 19.76 17.97
N SER A 627 -1.22 19.89 16.79
CA SER A 627 0.24 19.88 16.62
C SER A 627 0.67 20.57 15.32
N ILE A 628 1.93 21.02 15.31
CA ILE A 628 2.62 21.59 14.15
C ILE A 628 3.85 20.72 13.87
N LEU A 629 3.98 20.22 12.65
CA LEU A 629 5.20 19.54 12.21
C LEU A 629 6.00 20.49 11.32
N ARG A 630 7.16 20.92 11.83
CA ARG A 630 8.11 21.83 11.17
C ARG A 630 9.36 21.06 10.79
N GLY A 631 9.53 20.75 9.52
CA GLY A 631 10.61 19.86 9.06
C GLY A 631 10.52 18.50 9.75
N SER A 632 11.52 18.14 10.56
CA SER A 632 11.55 16.90 11.35
C SER A 632 11.09 17.09 12.80
N HIS A 633 10.79 18.33 13.23
CA HIS A 633 10.43 18.62 14.62
C HIS A 633 8.92 18.78 14.79
N ARG A 634 8.34 18.05 15.74
CA ARG A 634 6.91 18.12 16.07
C ARG A 634 6.71 18.91 17.35
N ILE A 635 5.84 19.90 17.28
CA ILE A 635 5.40 20.74 18.40
C ILE A 635 3.97 20.30 18.73
N ASN A 636 3.78 19.62 19.86
CA ASN A 636 2.47 19.17 20.32
C ASN A 636 1.83 20.27 21.21
N ILE A 637 0.53 20.46 21.06
CA ILE A 637 -0.26 21.46 21.78
C ILE A 637 0.44 22.84 21.71
N PRO A 638 0.55 23.43 20.49
CA PRO A 638 1.25 24.68 20.32
C PRO A 638 0.55 25.80 21.10
N ASP A 639 1.35 26.66 21.73
CA ASP A 639 0.84 27.87 22.40
C ASP A 639 0.31 28.89 21.40
N GLY A 640 -0.60 29.76 21.84
CA GLY A 640 -1.17 30.83 21.01
C GLY A 640 -0.12 31.78 20.41
N ASN A 641 1.03 31.95 21.04
CA ASN A 641 2.15 32.74 20.55
C ASN A 641 3.00 32.06 19.49
N MET A 642 2.71 30.79 19.18
CA MET A 642 3.46 30.03 18.16
C MET A 642 3.21 30.61 16.77
N MET A 643 4.27 31.05 16.13
CA MET A 643 4.27 31.59 14.77
C MET A 643 4.27 30.45 13.76
N LEU A 644 3.48 30.58 12.70
CA LEU A 644 3.44 29.64 11.56
C LEU A 644 4.49 30.03 10.51
N PHE A 645 5.08 29.04 9.88
CA PHE A 645 6.01 29.21 8.76
C PHE A 645 5.54 28.46 7.53
N VAL A 646 6.00 28.89 6.38
CA VAL A 646 5.79 28.18 5.12
C VAL A 646 6.23 26.73 5.23
N GLY A 647 5.41 25.82 4.75
CA GLY A 647 5.69 24.39 4.81
C GLY A 647 5.41 23.72 6.17
N ASP A 648 4.97 24.47 7.20
CA ASP A 648 4.49 23.88 8.44
C ASP A 648 3.26 23.01 8.16
N LYS A 649 3.25 21.80 8.70
CA LYS A 649 2.09 20.89 8.63
C LYS A 649 1.29 21.01 9.90
N LEU A 650 0.11 21.60 9.80
CA LEU A 650 -0.82 21.80 10.90
C LEU A 650 -1.73 20.60 11.06
N GLN A 651 -1.78 19.99 12.24
CA GLN A 651 -2.81 19.03 12.57
C GLN A 651 -3.93 19.75 13.31
N ALA A 652 -5.07 19.88 12.65
CA ALA A 652 -6.20 20.61 13.13
C ALA A 652 -7.38 19.68 13.47
N ILE A 653 -8.09 19.99 14.55
CA ILE A 653 -9.24 19.23 15.06
C ILE A 653 -10.49 20.04 14.79
N GLY A 654 -11.49 19.45 14.14
CA GLY A 654 -12.78 20.06 13.84
C GLY A 654 -13.70 19.06 13.14
N ASN A 655 -14.93 19.48 12.83
CA ASN A 655 -15.81 18.74 11.95
C ASN A 655 -15.47 18.99 10.46
N ASP A 656 -16.05 18.20 9.54
CA ASP A 656 -15.80 18.31 8.10
C ASP A 656 -16.03 19.72 7.55
N GLU A 657 -17.09 20.40 8.01
CA GLU A 657 -17.44 21.73 7.55
C GLU A 657 -16.43 22.78 8.03
N GLN A 658 -16.07 22.73 9.31
CA GLN A 658 -15.09 23.64 9.93
C GLN A 658 -13.70 23.50 9.29
N LEU A 659 -13.25 22.28 9.05
CA LEU A 659 -11.95 21.99 8.44
C LEU A 659 -11.91 22.42 6.97
N ASN A 660 -13.02 22.25 6.22
CA ASN A 660 -13.12 22.72 4.85
C ASN A 660 -13.12 24.26 4.74
N ILE A 661 -13.87 24.94 5.61
CA ILE A 661 -13.89 26.41 5.63
C ILE A 661 -12.49 26.95 5.98
N MET A 662 -11.81 26.33 6.95
CA MET A 662 -10.45 26.70 7.31
C MET A 662 -9.47 26.49 6.13
N ASN A 663 -9.56 25.34 5.44
CA ASN A 663 -8.72 25.07 4.28
C ASN A 663 -8.97 26.04 3.13
N ALA A 664 -10.25 26.31 2.83
CA ALA A 664 -10.63 27.28 1.81
C ALA A 664 -10.12 28.69 2.13
N ALA A 665 -10.22 29.12 3.41
CA ALA A 665 -9.68 30.39 3.83
C ALA A 665 -8.15 30.46 3.72
N MET A 666 -7.44 29.38 4.09
CA MET A 666 -5.98 29.30 3.98
C MET A 666 -5.51 29.34 2.52
N GLN A 667 -6.29 28.76 1.59
CA GLN A 667 -6.02 28.77 0.15
C GLN A 667 -6.43 30.09 -0.52
N ALA A 668 -7.39 30.82 0.03
CA ALA A 668 -7.85 32.10 -0.50
C ALA A 668 -7.03 33.30 0.04
N GLU A 669 -6.54 33.20 1.27
CA GLU A 669 -5.71 34.25 1.91
C GLU A 669 -4.24 34.09 1.48
N LEU A 670 -3.97 34.27 0.16
CA LEU A 670 -2.63 34.31 -0.40
C LEU A 670 -2.13 35.74 -0.52
N LEU A 671 -0.81 35.91 -0.50
CA LEU A 671 -0.18 37.17 -0.87
C LEU A 671 -0.53 37.47 -2.33
N PRO A 672 -0.90 38.74 -2.68
CA PRO A 672 -1.04 39.08 -4.08
C PRO A 672 0.27 38.79 -4.81
N GLU A 673 0.17 38.17 -5.99
CA GLU A 673 1.33 37.98 -6.88
C GLU A 673 1.94 39.36 -7.14
N ASP A 674 3.08 39.63 -6.54
CA ASP A 674 3.86 40.83 -6.82
C ASP A 674 4.76 40.50 -7.99
N ALA A 675 4.33 40.93 -9.19
CA ALA A 675 5.05 40.72 -10.44
C ALA A 675 6.48 41.27 -10.38
N ASP A 676 6.77 42.20 -9.47
CA ASP A 676 8.11 42.74 -9.24
C ASP A 676 9.02 41.76 -8.46
N ILE A 677 8.48 40.83 -7.67
CA ILE A 677 9.30 39.88 -6.90
C ILE A 677 9.81 38.74 -7.80
N GLU A 678 9.03 38.27 -8.78
CA GLU A 678 9.44 37.21 -9.71
C GLU A 678 10.59 37.63 -10.65
N HIS A 679 10.79 38.93 -10.91
CA HIS A 679 11.80 39.43 -11.83
C HIS A 679 13.11 39.85 -11.14
N ARG A 680 13.21 39.79 -9.81
CA ARG A 680 14.42 40.14 -9.07
C ARG A 680 15.30 38.94 -8.79
N GLU A 681 15.71 38.22 -9.83
CA GLU A 681 16.70 37.15 -9.68
C GLU A 681 18.05 37.73 -9.29
N MET A 682 18.66 37.20 -8.23
CA MET A 682 20.01 37.49 -7.86
C MET A 682 20.95 36.79 -8.83
N LYS A 683 21.73 37.56 -9.60
CA LYS A 683 22.73 37.02 -10.55
C LYS A 683 24.13 37.28 -10.07
N LEU A 684 25.01 36.32 -10.36
CA LEU A 684 26.46 36.48 -10.17
C LEU A 684 26.98 37.22 -11.40
N GLN A 685 27.58 38.41 -11.18
CA GLN A 685 28.12 39.27 -12.23
C GLN A 685 29.61 39.52 -12.03
N LYS A 686 30.30 39.68 -13.13
CA LYS A 686 31.74 40.01 -13.18
C LYS A 686 31.86 41.49 -13.44
N LEU A 687 32.46 42.20 -12.47
CA LEU A 687 32.75 43.62 -12.56
C LEU A 687 34.25 43.82 -12.70
N VAL A 688 34.70 44.59 -13.73
CA VAL A 688 36.11 45.00 -13.89
C VAL A 688 36.25 46.39 -13.34
N ILE A 689 37.17 46.60 -12.40
CA ILE A 689 37.46 47.91 -11.81
C ILE A 689 38.24 48.71 -12.83
N THR A 690 37.58 49.71 -13.41
CA THR A 690 38.22 50.69 -14.34
C THR A 690 38.83 51.87 -13.59
N ALA A 691 39.70 52.65 -14.25
CA ALA A 691 40.35 53.82 -13.62
C ALA A 691 39.35 54.88 -13.11
N ASP A 692 38.17 54.95 -13.74
CA ASP A 692 37.11 55.90 -13.37
C ASP A 692 36.17 55.35 -12.28
N SER A 693 36.40 54.11 -11.81
CA SER A 693 35.55 53.47 -10.81
C SER A 693 35.67 54.16 -9.43
N PRO A 694 34.55 54.50 -8.77
CA PRO A 694 34.58 55.13 -7.45
C PRO A 694 35.09 54.19 -6.33
N LEU A 695 35.42 52.96 -6.68
CA LEU A 695 35.94 51.92 -5.79
C LEU A 695 37.47 51.87 -5.75
N VAL A 696 38.15 52.47 -6.70
CA VAL A 696 39.63 52.48 -6.77
C VAL A 696 40.24 53.10 -5.53
N GLY A 697 41.22 52.39 -4.93
CA GLY A 697 41.94 52.82 -3.72
C GLY A 697 41.17 52.72 -2.40
N LYS A 698 39.94 52.22 -2.41
CA LYS A 698 39.15 51.99 -1.21
C LYS A 698 39.12 50.51 -0.81
N THR A 699 39.08 50.25 0.48
CA THR A 699 38.87 48.89 0.99
C THR A 699 37.43 48.48 0.80
N LEU A 700 37.12 47.16 0.85
CA LEU A 700 35.76 46.65 0.77
C LEU A 700 34.86 47.26 1.86
N LYS A 701 35.43 47.53 3.05
CA LYS A 701 34.74 48.13 4.17
C LYS A 701 34.43 49.62 3.95
N GLU A 702 35.35 50.38 3.40
CA GLU A 702 35.20 51.82 3.11
C GLU A 702 34.36 52.09 1.87
N SER A 703 34.34 51.18 0.93
CA SER A 703 33.56 51.29 -0.32
C SER A 703 32.05 51.20 -0.11
N ASN A 704 31.61 50.60 1.02
CA ASN A 704 30.17 50.41 1.37
C ASN A 704 29.31 49.88 0.20
N VAL A 705 29.89 48.98 -0.62
CA VAL A 705 29.27 48.47 -1.87
C VAL A 705 27.89 47.88 -1.61
N ARG A 706 27.73 47.18 -0.49
CA ARG A 706 26.46 46.55 -0.11
C ARG A 706 25.36 47.59 0.14
N GLN A 707 25.65 48.68 0.80
CA GLN A 707 24.62 49.71 1.13
C GLN A 707 24.40 50.70 -0.03
N ARG A 708 25.44 50.96 -0.83
CA ARG A 708 25.39 51.99 -1.89
C ARG A 708 24.83 51.43 -3.21
N TYR A 709 25.17 50.19 -3.52
CA TYR A 709 24.87 49.58 -4.84
C TYR A 709 24.03 48.32 -4.75
N ASN A 710 23.67 47.88 -3.57
CA ASN A 710 22.87 46.65 -3.30
C ASN A 710 23.56 45.39 -3.87
N PHE A 711 24.90 45.37 -3.93
CA PHE A 711 25.70 44.23 -4.37
C PHE A 711 26.45 43.61 -3.19
N MET A 712 26.55 42.27 -3.21
CA MET A 712 27.43 41.54 -2.31
C MET A 712 28.69 41.09 -3.08
N VAL A 713 29.85 41.44 -2.64
CA VAL A 713 31.10 40.99 -3.24
C VAL A 713 31.41 39.60 -2.75
N VAL A 714 31.59 38.66 -3.68
CA VAL A 714 31.84 37.22 -3.42
C VAL A 714 33.31 36.90 -3.44
N GLY A 715 34.07 37.55 -4.33
CA GLY A 715 35.50 37.31 -4.46
C GLY A 715 36.17 38.21 -5.50
N VAL A 716 37.51 38.25 -5.51
CA VAL A 716 38.32 38.89 -6.54
C VAL A 716 39.13 37.82 -7.27
N GLU A 717 39.23 37.97 -8.59
CA GLU A 717 40.00 37.05 -9.43
C GLU A 717 41.47 37.50 -9.41
N GLU A 718 42.35 36.69 -8.80
CA GLU A 718 43.79 36.87 -8.79
C GLU A 718 44.44 35.94 -9.80
N GLY A 719 45.01 36.49 -10.88
CA GLY A 719 45.62 35.70 -11.96
C GLY A 719 44.60 34.96 -12.80
N GLN A 720 45.01 34.11 -13.73
CA GLN A 720 44.15 33.57 -14.75
C GLN A 720 43.05 32.57 -14.28
N LYS A 721 42.94 32.20 -13.02
CA LYS A 721 41.95 31.14 -12.64
C LYS A 721 41.50 31.02 -11.16
N ASN A 722 41.99 31.79 -10.20
CA ASN A 722 41.61 31.56 -8.81
C ASN A 722 40.77 32.71 -8.24
N LEU A 723 39.54 32.34 -7.85
CA LEU A 723 38.66 33.22 -7.08
C LEU A 723 39.08 33.18 -5.61
N THR A 724 39.72 34.29 -5.12
CA THR A 724 40.16 34.38 -3.73
C THR A 724 39.13 35.13 -2.91
N MET A 725 38.81 34.61 -1.70
CA MET A 725 37.96 35.34 -0.76
C MET A 725 38.58 36.67 -0.40
N ILE A 726 37.80 37.74 -0.47
CA ILE A 726 38.31 39.10 -0.23
C ILE A 726 38.66 39.29 1.24
N ASN A 727 39.91 39.70 1.48
CA ASN A 727 40.27 40.29 2.76
C ASN A 727 39.55 41.66 2.88
N PRO A 728 38.74 41.91 3.91
CA PRO A 728 38.01 43.19 4.07
C PRO A 728 38.89 44.45 4.05
N ASN A 729 40.16 44.31 4.32
CA ASN A 729 41.13 45.39 4.36
C ASN A 729 41.93 45.57 3.06
N ARG A 730 41.69 44.76 2.01
CA ARG A 730 42.33 44.92 0.69
C ARG A 730 41.72 46.11 -0.04
N CYS A 731 42.54 46.97 -0.63
CA CYS A 731 42.12 48.04 -1.53
C CYS A 731 41.86 47.50 -2.93
N PHE A 732 40.84 48.01 -3.60
CA PHE A 732 40.55 47.71 -5.01
C PHE A 732 41.54 48.45 -5.89
N GLU A 733 42.16 47.75 -6.83
CA GLU A 733 43.10 48.27 -7.81
C GLU A 733 42.50 48.33 -9.21
N VAL A 734 43.02 49.20 -10.09
CA VAL A 734 42.56 49.26 -11.48
C VAL A 734 42.96 47.96 -12.18
N GLY A 735 41.98 47.31 -12.77
CA GLY A 735 42.15 46.02 -13.41
C GLY A 735 41.67 44.82 -12.58
N ASP A 736 41.32 45.00 -11.29
CA ASP A 736 40.76 43.96 -10.47
C ASP A 736 39.41 43.45 -11.09
N ILE A 737 39.27 42.16 -11.12
CA ILE A 737 38.02 41.50 -11.56
C ILE A 737 37.31 41.04 -10.31
N VAL A 738 36.20 41.71 -10.01
CA VAL A 738 35.40 41.47 -8.81
C VAL A 738 34.12 40.73 -9.16
N TRP A 739 33.86 39.62 -8.50
CA TRP A 739 32.60 38.88 -8.63
C TRP A 739 31.62 39.38 -7.59
N VAL A 740 30.46 39.84 -8.06
CA VAL A 740 29.39 40.40 -7.25
C VAL A 740 28.07 39.66 -7.46
N VAL A 741 27.30 39.52 -6.40
CA VAL A 741 25.93 39.03 -6.46
C VAL A 741 24.99 40.20 -6.13
N GLY A 742 24.03 40.43 -7.00
CA GLY A 742 23.06 41.50 -6.83
C GLY A 742 21.89 41.36 -7.83
N GLU A 743 20.91 42.23 -7.66
CA GLU A 743 19.78 42.33 -8.57
C GLU A 743 20.20 42.95 -9.92
N GLU A 744 19.74 42.40 -11.03
CA GLU A 744 19.90 43.01 -12.33
C GLU A 744 19.05 44.28 -12.40
N LYS A 745 19.67 45.43 -12.64
CA LYS A 745 18.92 46.68 -12.91
C LYS A 745 18.55 46.78 -14.37
#